data_7e74cd3d5fc114eb0a6be4288b31559a
#
_entry.id   7e74cd3d5fc114eb0a6be4288b31559a
#
_cell.length_a   1.000
_cell.length_b   1.000
_cell.length_c   1.000
_cell.angle_alpha   90.00
_cell.angle_beta   90.00
_cell.angle_gamma   90.00
#
_symmetry.space_group_name_H-M   'P 1'
#
loop_
_entity.id
_entity.type
_entity.pdbx_description
1 polymer ?
#
loop_
_entity_poly.entity_id
_entity_poly.type
_entity_poly.pdbx_seq_one_letter_code
_entity_poly.pdbx_strand_id
1 'polypeptide(L)'
;NVISMFICMLVHLFASSFRFNVGLYLFYLLTVSLPALLFMSGLVFMIKIWIKFRFFALTGLVMFLFLSLFVFSTKTLGIFDFMASRVPHIFSSMVGHPAMGSYLLHRLVFVLVGVGCFVISVYGFKRLPNNTGRSRRLGVVGVVFVLLGFLTGWLYWLPHQVARETRNDWVTIQKKYDVYPKVKIEQHEIRYDIRGEKILARGVISVRNSNSFRVDSVIFYLNPSLEVTGVTAGSHNVNFTRNQQIVVIEKSLHPNERCELDLSYSGAIDPRICYLDISLERYDEQEQDELFACYGKRFVFTGKDFTLLTPEALWYPVSKPVTELMNPYVNTSEYTDYTLTVVPAQGNTVVSQGKLTVSGDTSYFANNRKLQGITLISGQFYRDSFRLAGNPLLFEFYGTKKSMLGSAWGDYPQALESSLKRTFTALQWMSPERKYPFDKLAFVEVPVSFYAFERSWKEKNDYVHPEMQFYREWRGVVPSEFRRRMKKIKTKEERSAEWFQKYILGEEYARRVQKHDVPELSVKEVLFNRKQERNRRWSENLFGAWPKNKYSIGPLLMAYGTLIVSDEIPVIHRMMTIVQRQAEMREMALPDKLSYHWEGVKFLMHHSLWDALHADSAGSCMESVIYLKALQLQRYILTQVAWADFSVFMDDFWKEHPFQEVSLDYFLDAFQAKFDWDLREYIPQWLHERGVPKLLV
;
A
#
# COMPACT_ATOMS: atom_id res chain seq x y z
N ASN A 1 -20.53 9.55 -28.64
CA ASN A 1 -20.10 8.42 -27.76
C ASN A 1 -20.10 7.08 -28.50
N VAL A 2 -21.20 6.66 -29.21
CA VAL A 2 -21.22 5.38 -29.95
C VAL A 2 -20.19 5.36 -31.06
N ILE A 3 -20.07 6.43 -31.84
CA ILE A 3 -19.05 6.57 -32.91
C ILE A 3 -17.62 6.52 -32.29
N SER A 4 -17.39 7.26 -31.22
CA SER A 4 -16.09 7.24 -30.51
C SER A 4 -15.76 5.86 -29.97
N MET A 5 -16.77 5.14 -29.42
CA MET A 5 -16.61 3.76 -28.96
C MET A 5 -16.22 2.85 -30.15
N PHE A 6 -16.89 2.97 -31.29
CA PHE A 6 -16.56 2.19 -32.48
C PHE A 6 -15.15 2.45 -32.98
N ILE A 7 -14.71 3.72 -33.00
CA ILE A 7 -13.33 4.09 -33.36
C ILE A 7 -12.35 3.45 -32.37
N CYS A 8 -12.61 3.53 -31.07
CA CYS A 8 -11.78 2.89 -30.03
C CYS A 8 -11.74 1.36 -30.21
N MET A 9 -12.87 0.73 -30.54
CA MET A 9 -12.92 -0.71 -30.82
C MET A 9 -12.05 -1.07 -32.03
N LEU A 10 -12.13 -0.30 -33.12
CA LEU A 10 -11.29 -0.52 -34.30
C LEU A 10 -9.80 -0.34 -33.98
N VAL A 11 -9.45 0.72 -33.28
CA VAL A 11 -8.07 0.95 -32.84
C VAL A 11 -7.59 -0.19 -31.94
N HIS A 12 -8.43 -0.69 -31.04
CA HIS A 12 -8.08 -1.81 -30.17
C HIS A 12 -7.83 -3.11 -30.98
N LEU A 13 -8.69 -3.41 -31.96
CA LEU A 13 -8.55 -4.58 -32.83
C LEU A 13 -7.22 -4.59 -33.62
N PHE A 14 -6.81 -3.41 -34.12
CA PHE A 14 -5.66 -3.32 -35.01
C PHE A 14 -4.35 -2.89 -34.36
N ALA A 15 -4.42 -2.19 -33.22
CA ALA A 15 -3.24 -1.56 -32.60
C ALA A 15 -2.89 -2.12 -31.21
N SER A 16 -3.75 -2.96 -30.62
CA SER A 16 -3.57 -3.47 -29.25
C SER A 16 -3.17 -4.94 -29.24
N SER A 17 -2.19 -5.29 -28.40
CA SER A 17 -1.83 -6.67 -28.08
C SER A 17 -2.76 -7.33 -27.06
N PHE A 18 -3.72 -6.58 -26.51
CA PHE A 18 -4.66 -7.08 -25.50
C PHE A 18 -5.87 -7.76 -26.12
N ARG A 19 -6.44 -8.73 -25.40
CA ARG A 19 -7.65 -9.41 -25.86
C ARG A 19 -8.81 -8.42 -25.99
N PHE A 20 -9.38 -8.37 -27.18
CA PHE A 20 -10.58 -7.60 -27.48
C PHE A 20 -11.79 -8.22 -26.79
N ASN A 21 -12.52 -7.40 -26.02
CA ASN A 21 -13.74 -7.81 -25.33
C ASN A 21 -14.85 -6.80 -25.53
N VAL A 22 -15.79 -7.13 -26.43
CA VAL A 22 -16.97 -6.30 -26.74
C VAL A 22 -17.81 -6.01 -25.50
N GLY A 23 -17.92 -7.01 -24.58
CA GLY A 23 -18.71 -6.86 -23.37
C GLY A 23 -18.25 -5.71 -22.47
N LEU A 24 -16.96 -5.44 -22.39
CA LEU A 24 -16.42 -4.31 -21.63
C LEU A 24 -16.78 -2.96 -22.27
N TYR A 25 -16.74 -2.87 -23.60
CA TYR A 25 -17.15 -1.65 -24.29
C TYR A 25 -18.64 -1.34 -24.07
N LEU A 26 -19.50 -2.37 -24.20
CA LEU A 26 -20.93 -2.25 -23.91
C LEU A 26 -21.18 -1.91 -22.45
N PHE A 27 -20.46 -2.55 -21.53
CA PHE A 27 -20.55 -2.26 -20.10
C PHE A 27 -20.29 -0.77 -19.81
N TYR A 28 -19.18 -0.21 -20.27
CA TYR A 28 -18.86 1.21 -20.04
C TYR A 28 -19.78 2.16 -20.78
N LEU A 29 -20.27 1.80 -21.97
CA LEU A 29 -21.28 2.58 -22.66
C LEU A 29 -22.57 2.69 -21.84
N LEU A 30 -23.03 1.56 -21.30
CA LEU A 30 -24.29 1.48 -20.54
C LEU A 30 -24.17 2.05 -19.13
N THR A 31 -23.01 1.88 -18.47
CA THR A 31 -22.85 2.25 -17.07
C THR A 31 -22.17 3.60 -16.85
N VAL A 32 -21.33 4.08 -17.74
CA VAL A 32 -20.70 5.41 -17.64
C VAL A 32 -21.42 6.41 -18.53
N SER A 33 -21.49 6.13 -19.85
CA SER A 33 -21.94 7.12 -20.81
C SER A 33 -23.45 7.38 -20.73
N LEU A 34 -24.27 6.32 -20.69
CA LEU A 34 -25.72 6.46 -20.68
C LEU A 34 -26.25 7.18 -19.43
N PRO A 35 -25.86 6.83 -18.19
CA PRO A 35 -26.30 7.54 -16.98
C PRO A 35 -25.88 9.01 -16.98
N ALA A 36 -24.63 9.30 -17.38
CA ALA A 36 -24.13 10.68 -17.46
C ALA A 36 -24.92 11.52 -18.48
N LEU A 37 -25.19 10.97 -19.65
CA LEU A 37 -25.97 11.65 -20.69
C LEU A 37 -27.43 11.89 -20.29
N LEU A 38 -28.10 10.86 -19.73
CA LEU A 38 -29.47 10.98 -19.22
C LEU A 38 -29.57 12.06 -18.13
N PHE A 39 -28.66 12.02 -17.16
CA PHE A 39 -28.63 13.00 -16.09
C PHE A 39 -28.43 14.41 -16.60
N MET A 40 -27.36 14.63 -17.41
CA MET A 40 -27.06 15.95 -17.96
C MET A 40 -28.16 16.49 -18.89
N SER A 41 -28.72 15.63 -19.74
CA SER A 41 -29.84 16.02 -20.60
C SER A 41 -31.07 16.41 -19.80
N GLY A 42 -31.46 15.58 -18.82
CA GLY A 42 -32.59 15.86 -17.92
C GLY A 42 -32.39 17.19 -17.17
N LEU A 43 -31.19 17.40 -16.62
CA LEU A 43 -30.84 18.62 -15.90
C LEU A 43 -30.89 19.87 -16.80
N VAL A 44 -30.32 19.78 -18.00
CA VAL A 44 -30.34 20.87 -18.98
C VAL A 44 -31.77 21.23 -19.36
N PHE A 45 -32.62 20.24 -19.66
CA PHE A 45 -34.03 20.47 -19.99
C PHE A 45 -34.78 21.11 -18.82
N MET A 46 -34.58 20.60 -17.61
CA MET A 46 -35.23 21.14 -16.42
C MET A 46 -34.81 22.61 -16.18
N ILE A 47 -33.53 22.93 -16.21
CA ILE A 47 -33.00 24.29 -15.99
C ILE A 47 -33.54 25.23 -17.05
N LYS A 48 -33.60 24.82 -18.34
CA LYS A 48 -34.10 25.64 -19.44
C LYS A 48 -35.57 26.04 -19.25
N ILE A 49 -36.37 25.23 -18.63
CA ILE A 49 -37.80 25.52 -18.38
C ILE A 49 -37.97 26.50 -17.22
N TRP A 50 -37.15 26.36 -16.17
CA TRP A 50 -37.31 27.14 -14.97
C TRP A 50 -36.53 28.47 -15.02
N ILE A 51 -35.36 28.51 -15.68
CA ILE A 51 -34.54 29.69 -15.79
C ILE A 51 -34.74 30.34 -17.18
N LYS A 52 -35.43 31.47 -17.21
CA LYS A 52 -35.74 32.20 -18.46
C LYS A 52 -34.49 32.81 -19.11
N PHE A 53 -33.53 33.29 -18.33
CA PHE A 53 -32.31 33.94 -18.81
C PHE A 53 -31.24 32.90 -19.17
N ARG A 54 -30.90 32.80 -20.44
CA ARG A 54 -29.93 31.83 -20.99
C ARG A 54 -28.55 31.92 -20.35
N PHE A 55 -28.11 33.14 -20.03
CA PHE A 55 -26.82 33.39 -19.40
C PHE A 55 -26.74 32.70 -18.02
N PHE A 56 -27.70 32.91 -17.14
CA PHE A 56 -27.71 32.28 -15.81
C PHE A 56 -27.86 30.77 -15.88
N ALA A 57 -28.62 30.25 -16.85
CA ALA A 57 -28.75 28.82 -17.05
C ALA A 57 -27.41 28.19 -17.47
N LEU A 58 -26.69 28.78 -18.41
CA LEU A 58 -25.39 28.31 -18.87
C LEU A 58 -24.33 28.40 -17.77
N THR A 59 -24.24 29.54 -17.08
CA THR A 59 -23.29 29.74 -15.98
C THR A 59 -23.53 28.73 -14.84
N GLY A 60 -24.80 28.50 -14.47
CA GLY A 60 -25.13 27.50 -13.45
C GLY A 60 -24.74 26.09 -13.86
N LEU A 61 -24.94 25.71 -15.12
CA LEU A 61 -24.51 24.38 -15.63
C LEU A 61 -23.00 24.22 -15.65
N VAL A 62 -22.25 25.24 -16.10
CA VAL A 62 -20.78 25.23 -16.11
C VAL A 62 -20.24 25.16 -14.69
N MET A 63 -20.83 25.95 -13.78
CA MET A 63 -20.47 25.93 -12.35
C MET A 63 -20.77 24.57 -11.72
N PHE A 64 -21.93 23.97 -12.01
CA PHE A 64 -22.27 22.63 -11.54
C PHE A 64 -21.27 21.59 -12.06
N LEU A 65 -20.91 21.64 -13.34
CA LEU A 65 -19.92 20.75 -13.96
C LEU A 65 -18.57 20.87 -13.24
N PHE A 66 -18.11 22.08 -13.01
CA PHE A 66 -16.86 22.38 -12.31
C PHE A 66 -16.90 21.84 -10.87
N LEU A 67 -17.94 22.14 -10.12
CA LEU A 67 -18.11 21.68 -8.75
C LEU A 67 -18.19 20.13 -8.66
N SER A 68 -18.89 19.50 -9.60
CA SER A 68 -18.99 18.05 -9.66
C SER A 68 -17.63 17.38 -9.89
N LEU A 69 -16.82 17.90 -10.82
CA LEU A 69 -15.53 17.31 -11.20
C LEU A 69 -14.43 17.57 -10.16
N PHE A 70 -14.37 18.77 -9.59
CA PHE A 70 -13.22 19.19 -8.79
C PHE A 70 -13.48 19.28 -7.29
N VAL A 71 -14.73 19.45 -6.86
CA VAL A 71 -15.07 19.64 -5.45
C VAL A 71 -15.83 18.43 -4.89
N PHE A 72 -16.97 18.10 -5.50
CA PHE A 72 -17.84 17.05 -4.95
C PHE A 72 -17.30 15.65 -5.19
N SER A 73 -16.57 15.41 -6.26
CA SER A 73 -15.97 14.10 -6.54
C SER A 73 -14.99 13.66 -5.43
N THR A 74 -14.29 14.61 -4.77
CA THR A 74 -13.29 14.32 -3.76
C THR A 74 -13.85 14.22 -2.35
N LYS A 75 -14.85 15.05 -2.01
CA LYS A 75 -15.30 15.23 -0.61
C LYS A 75 -16.48 14.35 -0.22
N THR A 76 -17.27 13.85 -1.17
CA THR A 76 -18.56 13.18 -0.91
C THR A 76 -18.59 11.70 -1.32
N LEU A 77 -17.46 11.01 -1.28
CA LEU A 77 -17.34 9.61 -1.72
C LEU A 77 -17.82 9.40 -3.18
N GLY A 78 -17.75 10.45 -3.97
CA GLY A 78 -18.20 10.44 -5.36
C GLY A 78 -19.71 10.46 -5.57
N ILE A 79 -20.55 10.65 -4.54
CA ILE A 79 -22.02 10.58 -4.67
C ILE A 79 -22.58 11.57 -5.71
N PHE A 80 -21.93 12.74 -5.87
CA PHE A 80 -22.31 13.75 -6.88
C PHE A 80 -21.46 13.70 -8.15
N ASP A 81 -20.59 12.69 -8.28
CA ASP A 81 -19.77 12.49 -9.48
C ASP A 81 -20.55 11.72 -10.56
N PHE A 82 -21.32 12.46 -11.34
CA PHE A 82 -22.13 11.87 -12.41
C PHE A 82 -21.31 11.22 -13.54
N MET A 83 -20.01 11.52 -13.66
CA MET A 83 -19.09 10.91 -14.61
C MET A 83 -18.44 9.63 -14.09
N ALA A 84 -18.58 9.33 -12.79
CA ALA A 84 -17.91 8.24 -12.11
C ALA A 84 -16.37 8.27 -12.22
N SER A 85 -15.80 9.45 -12.28
CA SER A 85 -14.35 9.64 -12.43
C SER A 85 -13.58 9.16 -11.18
N ARG A 86 -14.25 9.21 -10.02
CA ARG A 86 -13.69 8.81 -8.71
C ARG A 86 -14.42 7.63 -8.05
N VAL A 87 -15.27 6.97 -8.78
CA VAL A 87 -15.91 5.73 -8.34
C VAL A 87 -15.18 4.54 -8.96
N PRO A 88 -14.74 3.55 -8.18
CA PRO A 88 -14.00 2.40 -8.70
C PRO A 88 -14.78 1.68 -9.80
N HIS A 89 -14.20 1.60 -11.00
CA HIS A 89 -14.86 0.98 -12.16
C HIS A 89 -13.92 0.16 -13.06
N ILE A 90 -12.62 0.15 -12.76
CA ILE A 90 -11.65 -0.60 -13.57
C ILE A 90 -11.67 -2.08 -13.18
N PHE A 91 -11.84 -2.94 -14.15
CA PHE A 91 -11.83 -4.39 -13.95
C PHE A 91 -10.42 -4.92 -13.74
N SER A 92 -10.28 -5.79 -12.76
CA SER A 92 -9.14 -6.67 -12.57
C SER A 92 -9.30 -7.93 -13.42
N SER A 93 -8.21 -8.44 -14.01
CA SER A 93 -8.22 -9.74 -14.68
C SER A 93 -8.25 -10.91 -13.70
N MET A 94 -7.87 -10.67 -12.44
CA MET A 94 -7.77 -11.68 -11.39
C MET A 94 -9.06 -11.78 -10.56
N VAL A 95 -9.65 -10.63 -10.21
CA VAL A 95 -10.78 -10.57 -9.27
C VAL A 95 -12.03 -9.86 -9.83
N GLY A 96 -12.03 -9.52 -11.11
CA GLY A 96 -13.16 -8.84 -11.74
C GLY A 96 -13.34 -7.38 -11.31
N HIS A 97 -14.58 -6.96 -11.15
CA HIS A 97 -14.89 -5.58 -10.75
C HIS A 97 -14.70 -5.39 -9.23
N PRO A 98 -14.01 -4.32 -8.78
CA PRO A 98 -13.67 -4.14 -7.36
C PRO A 98 -14.90 -3.97 -6.45
N ALA A 99 -15.98 -3.36 -6.93
CA ALA A 99 -17.18 -3.07 -6.15
C ALA A 99 -18.43 -2.96 -7.07
N MET A 100 -18.79 -4.03 -7.78
CA MET A 100 -19.86 -4.02 -8.79
C MET A 100 -21.19 -3.49 -8.25
N GLY A 101 -21.65 -4.01 -7.10
CA GLY A 101 -22.96 -3.62 -6.53
C GLY A 101 -23.04 -2.14 -6.18
N SER A 102 -22.04 -1.63 -5.46
CA SER A 102 -21.93 -0.21 -5.09
C SER A 102 -21.82 0.68 -6.33
N TYR A 103 -21.01 0.26 -7.33
CA TYR A 103 -20.88 0.97 -8.60
C TYR A 103 -22.20 1.07 -9.35
N LEU A 104 -22.91 -0.04 -9.55
CA LEU A 104 -24.20 -0.04 -10.25
C LEU A 104 -25.25 0.78 -9.50
N LEU A 105 -25.29 0.69 -8.17
CA LEU A 105 -26.20 1.49 -7.35
C LEU A 105 -25.93 3.01 -7.54
N HIS A 106 -24.65 3.40 -7.52
CA HIS A 106 -24.27 4.78 -7.82
C HIS A 106 -24.70 5.23 -9.22
N ARG A 107 -24.53 4.39 -10.24
CA ARG A 107 -24.95 4.73 -11.61
C ARG A 107 -26.47 4.84 -11.74
N LEU A 108 -27.20 4.01 -11.02
CA LEU A 108 -28.68 4.04 -10.98
C LEU A 108 -29.22 5.37 -10.43
N VAL A 109 -28.52 6.00 -9.46
CA VAL A 109 -28.89 7.34 -8.97
C VAL A 109 -29.05 8.31 -10.13
N PHE A 110 -28.03 8.40 -11.01
CA PHE A 110 -28.01 9.34 -12.11
C PHE A 110 -29.03 9.01 -13.22
N VAL A 111 -29.29 7.71 -13.44
CA VAL A 111 -30.38 7.29 -14.36
C VAL A 111 -31.72 7.76 -13.84
N LEU A 112 -32.03 7.47 -12.57
CA LEU A 112 -33.33 7.80 -11.97
C LEU A 112 -33.56 9.31 -11.90
N VAL A 113 -32.56 10.06 -11.39
CA VAL A 113 -32.65 11.53 -11.32
C VAL A 113 -32.74 12.14 -12.72
N GLY A 114 -31.94 11.65 -13.66
CA GLY A 114 -31.95 12.14 -15.05
C GLY A 114 -33.29 11.90 -15.74
N VAL A 115 -33.84 10.72 -15.64
CA VAL A 115 -35.18 10.39 -16.16
C VAL A 115 -36.25 11.23 -15.47
N GLY A 116 -36.19 11.37 -14.13
CA GLY A 116 -37.12 12.19 -13.36
C GLY A 116 -37.10 13.65 -13.82
N CYS A 117 -35.91 14.26 -13.92
CA CYS A 117 -35.75 15.62 -14.44
C CYS A 117 -36.29 15.78 -15.87
N PHE A 118 -36.08 14.77 -16.73
CA PHE A 118 -36.58 14.77 -18.09
C PHE A 118 -38.12 14.74 -18.11
N VAL A 119 -38.74 13.85 -17.33
CA VAL A 119 -40.22 13.71 -17.24
C VAL A 119 -40.84 14.98 -16.65
N ILE A 120 -40.23 15.58 -15.62
CA ILE A 120 -40.68 16.88 -15.06
C ILE A 120 -40.58 17.97 -16.13
N SER A 121 -39.53 17.96 -16.95
CA SER A 121 -39.36 18.89 -18.05
C SER A 121 -40.47 18.76 -19.10
N VAL A 122 -40.87 17.53 -19.44
CA VAL A 122 -42.00 17.29 -20.37
C VAL A 122 -43.31 17.84 -19.78
N TYR A 123 -43.51 17.74 -18.47
CA TYR A 123 -44.63 18.36 -17.78
C TYR A 123 -44.62 19.88 -17.86
N GLY A 124 -43.47 20.52 -17.69
CA GLY A 124 -43.31 21.99 -17.72
C GLY A 124 -43.47 22.61 -19.10
N PHE A 125 -43.43 21.85 -20.20
CA PHE A 125 -43.69 22.35 -21.53
C PHE A 125 -45.17 22.69 -21.75
N LYS A 126 -45.50 23.94 -22.02
CA LYS A 126 -46.83 24.36 -22.36
C LYS A 126 -47.20 23.82 -23.76
N ARG A 127 -48.13 22.89 -23.82
CA ARG A 127 -48.65 22.29 -25.07
C ARG A 127 -50.13 22.68 -25.28
N LEU A 128 -50.52 22.90 -26.50
CA LEU A 128 -51.94 23.06 -26.89
C LEU A 128 -52.35 21.81 -27.72
N PRO A 129 -53.51 21.17 -27.40
CA PRO A 129 -54.47 21.41 -26.33
C PRO A 129 -53.94 20.88 -24.96
N ASN A 130 -54.33 21.59 -23.91
CA ASN A 130 -53.84 21.33 -22.54
C ASN A 130 -54.67 20.21 -21.89
N ASN A 131 -54.17 18.98 -21.85
CA ASN A 131 -54.78 17.87 -21.08
C ASN A 131 -54.19 17.88 -19.67
N THR A 132 -54.82 18.65 -18.79
CA THR A 132 -54.33 18.90 -17.43
C THR A 132 -54.17 17.63 -16.56
N GLY A 133 -55.06 16.65 -16.71
CA GLY A 133 -55.00 15.42 -15.92
C GLY A 133 -53.82 14.52 -16.28
N ARG A 134 -53.55 14.31 -17.59
CA ARG A 134 -52.39 13.51 -18.03
C ARG A 134 -51.08 14.19 -17.77
N SER A 135 -51.04 15.49 -17.92
CA SER A 135 -49.85 16.32 -17.63
C SER A 135 -49.50 16.26 -16.14
N ARG A 136 -50.47 16.36 -15.22
CA ARG A 136 -50.24 16.27 -13.78
C ARG A 136 -49.72 14.89 -13.36
N ARG A 137 -50.24 13.79 -13.95
CA ARG A 137 -49.72 12.44 -13.69
C ARG A 137 -48.26 12.30 -14.09
N LEU A 138 -47.83 12.85 -15.23
CA LEU A 138 -46.43 12.85 -15.66
C LEU A 138 -45.54 13.61 -14.66
N GLY A 139 -45.99 14.77 -14.16
CA GLY A 139 -45.25 15.52 -13.15
C GLY A 139 -45.03 14.68 -11.86
N VAL A 140 -46.07 14.00 -11.39
CA VAL A 140 -46.00 13.09 -10.24
C VAL A 140 -45.00 11.96 -10.50
N VAL A 141 -45.10 11.30 -11.67
CA VAL A 141 -44.15 10.24 -12.05
C VAL A 141 -42.73 10.74 -12.05
N GLY A 142 -42.46 11.92 -12.58
CA GLY A 142 -41.11 12.52 -12.59
C GLY A 142 -40.59 12.76 -11.18
N VAL A 143 -41.43 13.29 -10.26
CA VAL A 143 -41.06 13.47 -8.84
C VAL A 143 -40.76 12.12 -8.17
N VAL A 144 -41.55 11.08 -8.43
CA VAL A 144 -41.30 9.72 -7.92
C VAL A 144 -39.93 9.21 -8.35
N PHE A 145 -39.55 9.38 -9.64
CA PHE A 145 -38.21 8.99 -10.10
C PHE A 145 -37.08 9.75 -9.39
N VAL A 146 -37.24 11.04 -9.17
CA VAL A 146 -36.25 11.83 -8.42
C VAL A 146 -36.14 11.33 -6.98
N LEU A 147 -37.27 11.09 -6.30
CA LEU A 147 -37.27 10.55 -4.91
C LEU A 147 -36.62 9.16 -4.85
N LEU A 148 -36.89 8.28 -5.82
CA LEU A 148 -36.21 6.99 -5.93
C LEU A 148 -34.69 7.17 -6.17
N GLY A 149 -34.29 8.18 -6.94
CA GLY A 149 -32.88 8.54 -7.11
C GLY A 149 -32.22 8.96 -5.79
N PHE A 150 -32.88 9.77 -4.98
CA PHE A 150 -32.36 10.13 -3.64
C PHE A 150 -32.31 8.91 -2.71
N LEU A 151 -33.32 8.05 -2.73
CA LEU A 151 -33.32 6.81 -1.94
C LEU A 151 -32.13 5.90 -2.33
N THR A 152 -31.88 5.72 -3.65
CA THR A 152 -30.72 4.93 -4.10
C THR A 152 -29.40 5.59 -3.74
N GLY A 153 -29.31 6.94 -3.75
CA GLY A 153 -28.17 7.68 -3.29
C GLY A 153 -27.91 7.48 -1.78
N TRP A 154 -28.95 7.47 -1.00
CA TRP A 154 -28.88 7.15 0.43
C TRP A 154 -28.42 5.70 0.68
N LEU A 155 -28.95 4.73 -0.06
CA LEU A 155 -28.52 3.33 0.00
C LEU A 155 -27.05 3.14 -0.42
N TYR A 156 -26.55 3.95 -1.36
CA TYR A 156 -25.13 3.98 -1.73
C TYR A 156 -24.27 4.53 -0.58
N TRP A 157 -24.73 5.57 0.08
CA TRP A 157 -23.97 6.28 1.12
C TRP A 157 -23.95 5.54 2.48
N LEU A 158 -25.05 4.84 2.84
CA LEU A 158 -25.21 4.17 4.13
C LEU A 158 -24.09 3.18 4.49
N PRO A 159 -23.65 2.25 3.61
CA PRO A 159 -22.55 1.33 3.92
C PRO A 159 -21.23 2.04 4.25
N HIS A 160 -20.98 3.20 3.64
CA HIS A 160 -19.78 3.98 3.92
C HIS A 160 -19.82 4.59 5.32
N GLN A 161 -20.98 5.06 5.77
CA GLN A 161 -21.15 5.59 7.14
C GLN A 161 -20.98 4.49 8.18
N VAL A 162 -21.64 3.35 7.98
CA VAL A 162 -21.49 2.17 8.86
C VAL A 162 -20.02 1.73 8.92
N ALA A 163 -19.31 1.74 7.79
CA ALA A 163 -17.89 1.41 7.78
C ALA A 163 -17.04 2.39 8.58
N ARG A 164 -17.32 3.69 8.50
CA ARG A 164 -16.61 4.74 9.27
C ARG A 164 -16.87 4.59 10.77
N GLU A 165 -18.13 4.40 11.18
CA GLU A 165 -18.50 4.17 12.57
C GLU A 165 -17.80 2.93 13.13
N THR A 166 -17.88 1.81 12.40
CA THR A 166 -17.21 0.56 12.78
C THR A 166 -15.70 0.75 12.98
N ARG A 167 -15.03 1.47 12.06
CA ARG A 167 -13.59 1.76 12.21
C ARG A 167 -13.28 2.63 13.42
N ASN A 168 -14.09 3.64 13.69
CA ASN A 168 -13.92 4.50 14.89
C ASN A 168 -14.07 3.70 16.18
N ASP A 169 -15.01 2.75 16.23
CA ASP A 169 -15.17 1.85 17.38
C ASP A 169 -13.93 1.00 17.57
N TRP A 170 -13.38 0.43 16.49
CA TRP A 170 -12.15 -0.37 16.57
C TRP A 170 -10.93 0.45 16.98
N VAL A 171 -10.81 1.69 16.49
CA VAL A 171 -9.78 2.64 16.94
C VAL A 171 -9.90 2.90 18.45
N THR A 172 -11.10 3.13 18.94
CA THR A 172 -11.35 3.38 20.37
C THR A 172 -10.99 2.17 21.23
N ILE A 173 -11.40 0.97 20.78
CA ILE A 173 -11.08 -0.27 21.46
C ILE A 173 -9.58 -0.52 21.45
N GLN A 174 -8.91 -0.37 20.30
CA GLN A 174 -7.47 -0.60 20.22
C GLN A 174 -6.69 0.34 21.15
N LYS A 175 -6.99 1.65 21.16
CA LYS A 175 -6.34 2.62 22.05
C LYS A 175 -6.48 2.24 23.52
N LYS A 176 -7.62 1.67 23.92
CA LYS A 176 -7.81 1.17 25.29
C LYS A 176 -6.86 0.04 25.64
N TYR A 177 -6.53 -0.83 24.68
CA TYR A 177 -5.68 -2.00 24.91
C TYR A 177 -4.21 -1.77 24.54
N ASP A 178 -3.85 -0.72 23.85
CA ASP A 178 -2.46 -0.40 23.52
C ASP A 178 -1.59 -0.15 24.76
N VAL A 179 -2.19 0.32 25.85
CA VAL A 179 -1.50 0.59 27.14
C VAL A 179 -1.19 -0.66 27.96
N TYR A 180 -1.79 -1.81 27.63
CA TYR A 180 -1.55 -3.04 28.39
C TYR A 180 -0.22 -3.69 27.98
N PRO A 181 0.49 -4.36 28.94
CA PRO A 181 1.74 -5.03 28.63
C PRO A 181 1.52 -6.13 27.58
N LYS A 182 2.49 -6.27 26.67
CA LYS A 182 2.46 -7.27 25.60
C LYS A 182 3.44 -8.40 25.91
N VAL A 183 3.08 -9.60 25.47
CA VAL A 183 3.98 -10.76 25.46
C VAL A 183 4.68 -10.86 24.12
N LYS A 184 5.85 -11.48 24.06
CA LYS A 184 6.56 -11.75 22.80
C LYS A 184 6.15 -13.11 22.24
N ILE A 185 5.80 -13.16 20.96
CA ILE A 185 5.59 -14.42 20.24
C ILE A 185 6.95 -14.90 19.72
N GLU A 186 7.42 -16.05 20.20
CA GLU A 186 8.70 -16.65 19.77
C GLU A 186 8.50 -17.58 18.57
N GLN A 187 7.40 -18.36 18.56
CA GLN A 187 7.04 -19.29 17.49
C GLN A 187 5.55 -19.23 17.20
N HIS A 188 5.17 -19.37 15.96
CA HIS A 188 3.78 -19.39 15.53
C HIS A 188 3.58 -20.39 14.38
N GLU A 189 2.95 -21.51 14.68
CA GLU A 189 2.52 -22.50 13.70
C GLU A 189 1.10 -22.19 13.27
N ILE A 190 0.87 -21.91 11.99
CA ILE A 190 -0.43 -21.52 11.46
C ILE A 190 -0.90 -22.60 10.48
N ARG A 191 -2.10 -23.12 10.70
CA ARG A 191 -2.83 -23.93 9.75
C ARG A 191 -4.03 -23.14 9.23
N TYR A 192 -4.17 -23.07 7.92
CA TYR A 192 -5.17 -22.25 7.25
C TYR A 192 -5.86 -23.02 6.12
N ASP A 193 -7.17 -23.22 6.23
CA ASP A 193 -7.99 -23.93 5.27
C ASP A 193 -8.94 -22.93 4.60
N ILE A 194 -8.79 -22.74 3.27
CA ILE A 194 -9.53 -21.76 2.48
C ILE A 194 -10.82 -22.41 1.95
N ARG A 195 -11.97 -21.99 2.47
CA ARG A 195 -13.30 -22.46 2.07
C ARG A 195 -14.12 -21.35 1.42
N GLY A 196 -13.75 -20.97 0.19
CA GLY A 196 -14.36 -19.84 -0.50
C GLY A 196 -14.01 -18.51 0.16
N GLU A 197 -15.01 -17.77 0.65
CA GLU A 197 -14.81 -16.51 1.39
C GLU A 197 -14.57 -16.73 2.89
N LYS A 198 -14.87 -17.91 3.42
CA LYS A 198 -14.66 -18.29 4.81
C LYS A 198 -13.37 -19.07 4.97
N ILE A 199 -12.81 -18.99 6.14
CA ILE A 199 -11.61 -19.70 6.55
C ILE A 199 -11.88 -20.53 7.80
N LEU A 200 -11.13 -21.60 7.94
CA LEU A 200 -10.96 -22.33 9.17
C LEU A 200 -9.47 -22.34 9.48
N ALA A 201 -9.10 -21.85 10.64
CA ALA A 201 -7.69 -21.70 11.00
C ALA A 201 -7.42 -22.16 12.43
N ARG A 202 -6.18 -22.60 12.64
CA ARG A 202 -5.64 -22.96 13.94
C ARG A 202 -4.23 -22.40 14.06
N GLY A 203 -3.92 -21.76 15.18
CA GLY A 203 -2.59 -21.24 15.49
C GLY A 203 -2.05 -21.83 16.79
N VAL A 204 -0.89 -22.50 16.74
CA VAL A 204 -0.14 -22.90 17.93
C VAL A 204 0.95 -21.86 18.14
N ILE A 205 0.89 -21.17 19.29
CA ILE A 205 1.65 -19.95 19.57
C ILE A 205 2.49 -20.14 20.83
N SER A 206 3.80 -20.11 20.69
CA SER A 206 4.71 -20.06 21.84
C SER A 206 4.97 -18.61 22.22
N VAL A 207 4.51 -18.21 23.40
CA VAL A 207 4.67 -16.87 23.95
C VAL A 207 5.63 -16.85 25.11
N ARG A 208 6.35 -15.71 25.28
CA ARG A 208 7.19 -15.44 26.44
C ARG A 208 6.84 -14.08 27.01
N ASN A 209 6.75 -13.99 28.35
CA ASN A 209 6.68 -12.70 29.02
C ASN A 209 8.09 -12.08 29.06
N SER A 210 8.33 -11.10 28.21
CA SER A 210 9.60 -10.36 28.16
C SER A 210 9.64 -9.17 29.14
N ASN A 211 8.55 -8.90 29.87
CA ASN A 211 8.50 -7.82 30.85
C ASN A 211 9.20 -8.25 32.14
N SER A 212 9.69 -7.27 32.94
CA SER A 212 10.30 -7.49 34.26
C SER A 212 9.29 -7.79 35.37
N PHE A 213 7.99 -7.74 35.07
CA PHE A 213 6.88 -7.98 35.98
C PHE A 213 5.93 -9.05 35.45
N ARG A 214 5.07 -9.55 36.33
CA ARG A 214 4.04 -10.54 35.99
C ARG A 214 2.97 -9.89 35.09
N VAL A 215 2.61 -10.58 34.04
CA VAL A 215 1.47 -10.24 33.16
C VAL A 215 0.29 -11.12 33.56
N ASP A 216 -0.86 -10.54 33.87
CA ASP A 216 -2.02 -11.27 34.38
C ASP A 216 -2.85 -11.93 33.29
N SER A 217 -2.80 -11.42 32.07
CA SER A 217 -3.51 -11.96 30.91
C SER A 217 -2.71 -11.78 29.63
N VAL A 218 -2.83 -12.73 28.69
CA VAL A 218 -2.24 -12.65 27.37
C VAL A 218 -3.24 -12.01 26.41
N ILE A 219 -2.81 -10.95 25.71
CA ILE A 219 -3.64 -10.20 24.77
C ILE A 219 -3.14 -10.45 23.36
N PHE A 220 -4.07 -10.86 22.46
CA PHE A 220 -3.81 -10.94 21.03
C PHE A 220 -4.74 -10.03 20.24
N TYR A 221 -4.25 -9.60 19.09
CA TYR A 221 -5.01 -8.90 18.07
C TYR A 221 -5.32 -9.88 16.94
N LEU A 222 -6.58 -9.94 16.53
CA LEU A 222 -7.09 -10.82 15.48
C LEU A 222 -8.23 -10.12 14.75
N ASN A 223 -8.39 -10.36 13.46
CA ASN A 223 -9.47 -9.75 12.67
C ASN A 223 -10.83 -9.86 13.37
N PRO A 224 -11.59 -8.77 13.53
CA PRO A 224 -12.83 -8.76 14.34
C PRO A 224 -13.90 -9.70 13.81
N SER A 225 -13.90 -10.03 12.52
CA SER A 225 -14.86 -10.95 11.89
C SER A 225 -14.44 -12.43 11.97
N LEU A 226 -13.30 -12.73 12.60
CA LEU A 226 -12.88 -14.08 12.92
C LEU A 226 -13.35 -14.46 14.32
N GLU A 227 -14.21 -15.45 14.42
CA GLU A 227 -14.71 -15.99 15.68
C GLU A 227 -13.69 -16.98 16.26
N VAL A 228 -13.25 -16.76 17.49
CA VAL A 228 -12.41 -17.71 18.23
C VAL A 228 -13.31 -18.78 18.82
N THR A 229 -13.09 -20.03 18.44
CA THR A 229 -13.92 -21.18 18.84
C THR A 229 -13.36 -21.93 20.04
N GLY A 230 -12.07 -21.78 20.34
CA GLY A 230 -11.43 -22.41 21.48
C GLY A 230 -10.03 -21.91 21.70
N VAL A 231 -9.60 -21.92 22.97
CA VAL A 231 -8.23 -21.64 23.41
C VAL A 231 -7.79 -22.70 24.40
N THR A 232 -6.64 -23.34 24.17
CA THR A 232 -6.06 -24.30 25.13
C THR A 232 -4.62 -23.94 25.43
N ALA A 233 -4.17 -24.29 26.64
CA ALA A 233 -2.77 -24.25 27.05
C ALA A 233 -2.35 -25.70 27.46
N GLY A 234 -1.57 -26.32 26.60
CA GLY A 234 -1.34 -27.78 26.70
C GLY A 234 -2.65 -28.54 26.52
N SER A 235 -3.03 -29.38 27.53
CA SER A 235 -4.27 -30.17 27.51
C SER A 235 -5.48 -29.48 28.15
N HIS A 236 -5.34 -28.25 28.65
CA HIS A 236 -6.37 -27.56 29.43
C HIS A 236 -7.00 -26.43 28.64
N ASN A 237 -8.34 -26.36 28.66
CA ASN A 237 -9.06 -25.21 28.13
C ASN A 237 -8.75 -23.99 29.01
N VAL A 238 -8.53 -22.86 28.36
CA VAL A 238 -8.29 -21.56 29.01
C VAL A 238 -9.43 -20.62 28.67
N ASN A 239 -9.94 -19.95 29.69
CA ASN A 239 -10.96 -18.92 29.46
C ASN A 239 -10.40 -17.76 28.67
N PHE A 240 -11.22 -17.22 27.78
CA PHE A 240 -10.89 -16.02 27.02
C PHE A 240 -12.12 -15.14 26.88
N THR A 241 -11.86 -13.86 26.69
CA THR A 241 -12.90 -12.88 26.33
C THR A 241 -12.55 -12.24 24.99
N ARG A 242 -13.58 -11.96 24.21
CA ARG A 242 -13.45 -11.32 22.90
C ARG A 242 -14.07 -9.93 22.92
N ASN A 243 -13.29 -8.92 22.51
CA ASN A 243 -13.79 -7.55 22.29
C ASN A 243 -13.33 -7.06 20.92
N GLN A 244 -14.15 -7.29 19.91
CA GLN A 244 -13.86 -6.98 18.50
C GLN A 244 -12.51 -7.60 18.06
N GLN A 245 -11.50 -6.79 17.72
CA GLN A 245 -10.16 -7.27 17.32
C GLN A 245 -9.31 -7.78 18.48
N ILE A 246 -9.74 -7.65 19.72
CA ILE A 246 -8.96 -8.03 20.91
C ILE A 246 -9.42 -9.39 21.45
N VAL A 247 -8.46 -10.29 21.68
CA VAL A 247 -8.65 -11.55 22.38
C VAL A 247 -7.85 -11.48 23.67
N VAL A 248 -8.52 -11.52 24.83
CA VAL A 248 -7.89 -11.55 26.14
C VAL A 248 -7.99 -12.95 26.70
N ILE A 249 -6.86 -13.60 26.92
CA ILE A 249 -6.75 -14.96 27.45
C ILE A 249 -6.39 -14.89 28.92
N GLU A 250 -7.17 -15.54 29.78
CA GLU A 250 -6.98 -15.56 31.22
C GLU A 250 -5.82 -16.52 31.62
N LYS A 251 -4.61 -16.11 31.21
CA LYS A 251 -3.38 -16.83 31.51
C LYS A 251 -2.33 -15.86 32.02
N SER A 252 -1.97 -16.00 33.31
CA SER A 252 -0.89 -15.21 33.89
C SER A 252 0.47 -15.83 33.59
N LEU A 253 1.47 -14.95 33.35
CA LEU A 253 2.85 -15.35 33.07
C LEU A 253 3.81 -14.55 33.95
N HIS A 254 4.69 -15.25 34.67
CA HIS A 254 5.80 -14.61 35.37
C HIS A 254 6.88 -14.06 34.42
N PRO A 255 7.75 -13.16 34.87
CA PRO A 255 8.89 -12.70 34.08
C PRO A 255 9.69 -13.88 33.48
N ASN A 256 9.95 -13.81 32.17
CA ASN A 256 10.62 -14.83 31.35
C ASN A 256 9.89 -16.19 31.25
N GLU A 257 8.69 -16.34 31.81
CA GLU A 257 7.89 -17.55 31.63
C GLU A 257 7.43 -17.71 30.17
N ARG A 258 7.45 -18.96 29.70
CA ARG A 258 6.97 -19.37 28.40
C ARG A 258 5.69 -20.19 28.55
N CYS A 259 4.78 -20.00 27.57
CA CYS A 259 3.56 -20.79 27.50
C CYS A 259 3.23 -21.03 26.01
N GLU A 260 2.74 -22.25 25.75
CA GLU A 260 2.18 -22.62 24.47
C GLU A 260 0.65 -22.49 24.50
N LEU A 261 0.09 -21.76 23.57
CA LEU A 261 -1.34 -21.52 23.41
C LEU A 261 -1.79 -22.02 22.05
N ASP A 262 -2.87 -22.77 22.01
CA ASP A 262 -3.49 -23.26 20.79
C ASP A 262 -4.84 -22.59 20.62
N LEU A 263 -4.98 -21.83 19.55
CA LEU A 263 -6.19 -21.08 19.21
C LEU A 263 -6.82 -21.64 17.95
N SER A 264 -8.11 -21.97 18.02
CA SER A 264 -8.93 -22.29 16.85
C SER A 264 -9.87 -21.14 16.56
N TYR A 265 -9.93 -20.73 15.29
CA TYR A 265 -10.77 -19.61 14.86
C TYR A 265 -11.27 -19.78 13.43
N SER A 266 -12.40 -19.15 13.11
CA SER A 266 -13.04 -19.27 11.79
C SER A 266 -13.83 -18.03 11.44
N GLY A 267 -14.11 -17.82 10.17
CA GLY A 267 -14.94 -16.70 9.70
C GLY A 267 -14.50 -16.15 8.34
N ALA A 268 -14.86 -14.92 8.07
CA ALA A 268 -14.42 -14.17 6.91
C ALA A 268 -13.56 -12.98 7.36
N ILE A 269 -12.60 -12.59 6.55
CA ILE A 269 -11.74 -11.43 6.87
C ILE A 269 -12.47 -10.13 6.54
N ASP A 270 -12.57 -9.24 7.51
CA ASP A 270 -13.06 -7.89 7.29
C ASP A 270 -11.89 -6.95 6.92
N PRO A 271 -11.85 -6.43 5.69
CA PRO A 271 -10.77 -5.55 5.24
C PRO A 271 -10.75 -4.19 5.92
N ARG A 272 -11.84 -3.78 6.60
CA ARG A 272 -11.95 -2.48 7.25
C ARG A 272 -11.02 -2.31 8.46
N ILE A 273 -10.49 -3.41 9.00
CA ILE A 273 -9.50 -3.38 10.09
C ILE A 273 -8.14 -2.86 9.65
N CYS A 274 -7.83 -2.96 8.36
CA CYS A 274 -6.54 -2.53 7.83
C CYS A 274 -6.35 -1.02 7.97
N TYR A 275 -5.14 -0.62 8.35
CA TYR A 275 -4.74 0.80 8.39
C TYR A 275 -5.60 1.68 9.31
N LEU A 276 -5.88 1.25 10.53
CA LEU A 276 -6.65 2.04 11.52
C LEU A 276 -5.97 3.37 11.91
N ASP A 277 -4.66 3.47 11.73
CA ASP A 277 -3.85 4.67 11.93
C ASP A 277 -4.03 5.75 10.85
N ILE A 278 -4.65 5.40 9.74
CA ILE A 278 -4.88 6.34 8.63
C ILE A 278 -6.19 7.09 8.82
N SER A 279 -6.15 8.43 8.69
CA SER A 279 -7.35 9.27 8.79
C SER A 279 -8.44 8.84 7.81
N LEU A 280 -9.70 9.00 8.20
CA LEU A 280 -10.85 8.58 7.38
C LEU A 280 -10.86 9.26 6.02
N GLU A 281 -10.46 10.53 5.93
CA GLU A 281 -10.41 11.27 4.67
C GLU A 281 -9.41 10.62 3.70
N ARG A 282 -8.21 10.31 4.17
CA ARG A 282 -7.16 9.66 3.37
C ARG A 282 -7.51 8.20 3.05
N TYR A 283 -8.18 7.51 3.99
CA TYR A 283 -8.62 6.14 3.78
C TYR A 283 -9.68 6.04 2.68
N ASP A 284 -10.65 6.95 2.66
CA ASP A 284 -11.75 6.98 1.70
C ASP A 284 -11.36 7.57 0.34
N GLU A 285 -10.27 8.35 0.27
CA GLU A 285 -9.76 8.88 -0.99
C GLU A 285 -9.43 7.75 -1.95
N GLN A 286 -10.00 7.78 -3.16
CA GLN A 286 -9.78 6.74 -4.16
C GLN A 286 -8.51 6.98 -4.95
N GLU A 287 -7.83 5.89 -5.33
CA GLU A 287 -6.63 5.99 -6.17
C GLU A 287 -6.99 6.19 -7.63
N GLN A 288 -6.40 7.23 -8.22
CA GLN A 288 -6.52 7.57 -9.62
C GLN A 288 -5.14 7.69 -10.25
N ASP A 289 -4.93 7.05 -11.39
CA ASP A 289 -3.73 7.25 -12.19
C ASP A 289 -3.96 8.28 -13.33
N GLU A 290 -5.21 8.39 -13.81
CA GLU A 290 -5.61 9.32 -14.87
C GLU A 290 -6.98 9.91 -14.55
N LEU A 291 -7.36 10.97 -15.29
CA LEU A 291 -8.56 11.77 -15.01
C LEU A 291 -9.87 10.96 -14.91
N PHE A 292 -9.94 9.80 -15.59
CA PHE A 292 -11.15 8.96 -15.65
C PHE A 292 -10.89 7.50 -15.31
N ALA A 293 -9.71 7.14 -14.79
CA ALA A 293 -9.38 5.77 -14.41
C ALA A 293 -9.30 5.63 -12.88
N CYS A 294 -10.35 5.11 -12.27
CA CYS A 294 -10.41 4.86 -10.84
C CYS A 294 -10.33 3.35 -10.56
N TYR A 295 -9.23 2.93 -9.92
CA TYR A 295 -8.95 1.52 -9.63
C TYR A 295 -9.60 1.05 -8.33
N GLY A 296 -9.88 1.95 -7.42
CA GLY A 296 -10.30 1.65 -6.06
C GLY A 296 -9.12 1.25 -5.16
N LYS A 297 -9.39 1.15 -3.86
CA LYS A 297 -8.44 0.69 -2.85
C LYS A 297 -8.97 -0.56 -2.18
N ARG A 298 -8.23 -1.65 -2.27
CA ARG A 298 -8.49 -2.90 -1.53
C ARG A 298 -7.19 -3.38 -0.90
N PHE A 299 -7.25 -3.70 0.37
CA PHE A 299 -6.09 -4.12 1.16
C PHE A 299 -6.00 -5.64 1.30
N VAL A 300 -7.14 -6.30 1.16
CA VAL A 300 -7.36 -7.73 1.36
C VAL A 300 -8.21 -8.25 0.22
N PHE A 301 -7.92 -9.47 -0.18
CA PHE A 301 -8.72 -10.23 -1.11
C PHE A 301 -9.01 -11.58 -0.50
N THR A 302 -10.27 -11.94 -0.40
CA THR A 302 -10.75 -13.24 0.04
C THR A 302 -11.74 -13.76 -1.00
N GLY A 303 -11.42 -14.85 -1.64
CA GLY A 303 -12.25 -15.41 -2.69
C GLY A 303 -11.74 -16.76 -3.16
N LYS A 304 -12.61 -17.50 -3.84
CA LYS A 304 -12.26 -18.82 -4.38
C LYS A 304 -11.13 -18.72 -5.41
N ASP A 305 -11.17 -17.70 -6.26
CA ASP A 305 -10.24 -17.56 -7.38
C ASP A 305 -8.94 -16.85 -7.00
N PHE A 306 -9.01 -15.97 -6.00
CA PHE A 306 -7.85 -15.21 -5.52
C PHE A 306 -7.99 -14.79 -4.06
N THR A 307 -6.96 -15.06 -3.29
CA THR A 307 -6.80 -14.64 -1.88
C THR A 307 -5.48 -13.91 -1.72
N LEU A 308 -5.48 -12.78 -1.02
CA LEU A 308 -4.27 -12.05 -0.60
C LEU A 308 -4.48 -11.49 0.79
N LEU A 309 -3.68 -11.96 1.74
CA LEU A 309 -3.71 -11.57 3.14
C LEU A 309 -2.33 -11.10 3.57
N THR A 310 -2.22 -9.82 3.90
CA THR A 310 -1.02 -9.22 4.51
C THR A 310 -1.19 -9.16 6.03
N PRO A 311 -0.12 -8.90 6.81
CA PRO A 311 -0.23 -8.71 8.26
C PRO A 311 -1.25 -7.64 8.68
N GLU A 312 -1.49 -6.62 7.86
CA GLU A 312 -2.50 -5.57 8.11
C GLU A 312 -3.91 -6.13 8.30
N ALA A 313 -4.20 -7.28 7.69
CA ALA A 313 -5.51 -7.94 7.81
C ALA A 313 -5.77 -8.59 9.16
N LEU A 314 -4.76 -8.72 10.03
CA LEU A 314 -4.84 -9.46 11.29
C LEU A 314 -5.45 -10.86 11.10
N TRP A 315 -5.05 -11.56 10.04
CA TRP A 315 -5.61 -12.86 9.66
C TRP A 315 -5.11 -14.03 10.52
N TYR A 316 -4.11 -13.79 11.34
CA TYR A 316 -3.63 -14.66 12.42
C TYR A 316 -3.40 -13.85 13.70
N PRO A 317 -3.43 -14.48 14.89
CA PRO A 317 -3.22 -13.79 16.16
C PRO A 317 -1.81 -13.17 16.23
N VAL A 318 -1.72 -11.91 16.64
CA VAL A 318 -0.47 -11.21 16.91
C VAL A 318 -0.50 -10.57 18.29
N SER A 319 0.64 -10.48 18.96
CA SER A 319 0.75 -9.88 20.30
C SER A 319 0.73 -8.36 20.25
N LYS A 320 1.21 -7.76 19.17
CA LYS A 320 1.20 -6.33 18.92
C LYS A 320 0.44 -6.04 17.62
N PRO A 321 -0.33 -4.96 17.55
CA PRO A 321 -0.96 -4.53 16.29
C PRO A 321 0.11 -4.10 15.30
N VAL A 322 -0.21 -4.05 14.01
CA VAL A 322 0.73 -3.59 12.98
C VAL A 322 1.17 -2.14 13.22
N THR A 323 0.29 -1.33 13.84
CA THR A 323 0.60 0.03 14.28
C THR A 323 -0.10 0.29 15.60
N GLU A 324 0.61 0.81 16.59
CA GLU A 324 0.05 1.28 17.83
C GLU A 324 -0.63 2.62 17.61
N LEU A 325 -1.87 2.77 18.08
CA LEU A 325 -2.67 3.97 17.80
C LEU A 325 -2.44 5.09 18.82
N MET A 326 -1.93 4.78 20.01
CA MET A 326 -1.54 5.79 21.01
C MET A 326 -0.22 6.47 20.62
N ASN A 327 0.71 5.70 20.07
CA ASN A 327 1.96 6.21 19.51
C ASN A 327 2.30 5.48 18.19
N PRO A 328 1.85 6.01 17.05
CA PRO A 328 2.02 5.34 15.75
C PRO A 328 3.48 5.13 15.33
N TYR A 329 4.40 5.84 15.97
CA TYR A 329 5.84 5.77 15.67
C TYR A 329 6.55 4.61 16.38
N VAL A 330 5.93 4.01 17.39
CA VAL A 330 6.48 2.84 18.08
C VAL A 330 6.66 1.69 17.10
N ASN A 331 7.82 1.08 17.17
CA ASN A 331 8.08 -0.12 16.36
C ASN A 331 7.36 -1.32 16.98
N THR A 332 6.29 -1.74 16.34
CA THR A 332 5.51 -2.92 16.74
C THR A 332 6.01 -4.21 16.11
N SER A 333 7.02 -4.16 15.24
CA SER A 333 7.54 -5.34 14.54
C SER A 333 8.29 -6.25 15.51
N GLU A 334 7.95 -7.54 15.50
CA GLU A 334 8.63 -8.59 16.27
C GLU A 334 9.15 -9.67 15.33
N TYR A 335 10.33 -10.21 15.62
CA TYR A 335 10.87 -11.35 14.90
C TYR A 335 10.35 -12.67 15.54
N THR A 336 9.50 -13.36 14.78
CA THR A 336 8.85 -14.63 15.17
C THR A 336 9.24 -15.74 14.21
N ASP A 337 9.39 -16.96 14.71
CA ASP A 337 9.58 -18.16 13.90
C ASP A 337 8.22 -18.64 13.41
N TYR A 338 7.98 -18.51 12.10
CA TYR A 338 6.70 -18.87 11.48
C TYR A 338 6.79 -20.16 10.69
N THR A 339 5.80 -21.02 10.88
CA THR A 339 5.46 -22.10 9.94
C THR A 339 4.02 -21.94 9.48
N LEU A 340 3.76 -22.21 8.20
CA LEU A 340 2.44 -22.04 7.61
C LEU A 340 2.04 -23.31 6.83
N THR A 341 0.91 -23.88 7.18
CA THR A 341 0.26 -24.97 6.45
C THR A 341 -1.02 -24.45 5.82
N VAL A 342 -1.17 -24.57 4.51
CA VAL A 342 -2.33 -24.08 3.78
C VAL A 342 -2.99 -25.18 2.98
N VAL A 343 -4.30 -25.32 3.14
CA VAL A 343 -5.15 -26.09 2.23
C VAL A 343 -5.86 -25.08 1.31
N PRO A 344 -5.40 -24.90 0.07
CA PRO A 344 -5.95 -23.92 -0.85
C PRO A 344 -7.30 -24.36 -1.44
N ALA A 345 -8.01 -23.44 -2.05
CA ALA A 345 -9.10 -23.80 -2.98
C ALA A 345 -8.53 -24.63 -4.14
N GLN A 346 -9.31 -25.58 -4.63
CA GLN A 346 -8.89 -26.51 -5.68
C GLN A 346 -8.36 -25.79 -6.94
N GLY A 347 -7.17 -26.18 -7.39
CA GLY A 347 -6.51 -25.64 -8.58
C GLY A 347 -5.73 -24.35 -8.35
N ASN A 348 -5.68 -23.84 -7.12
CA ASN A 348 -4.89 -22.64 -6.80
C ASN A 348 -3.46 -22.98 -6.38
N THR A 349 -2.53 -22.13 -6.79
CA THR A 349 -1.16 -22.12 -6.28
C THR A 349 -1.08 -21.23 -5.04
N VAL A 350 -0.42 -21.72 -4.00
CA VAL A 350 -0.16 -20.94 -2.78
C VAL A 350 1.25 -20.34 -2.82
N VAL A 351 1.36 -19.08 -2.42
CA VAL A 351 2.63 -18.36 -2.30
C VAL A 351 2.72 -17.73 -0.91
N SER A 352 3.82 -18.00 -0.22
CA SER A 352 4.14 -17.42 1.09
C SER A 352 5.67 -17.40 1.29
N GLN A 353 6.11 -16.89 2.43
CA GLN A 353 7.49 -16.90 2.86
C GLN A 353 7.95 -18.32 3.22
N GLY A 354 9.26 -18.58 3.10
CA GLY A 354 9.88 -19.84 3.47
C GLY A 354 9.95 -20.87 2.32
N LYS A 355 10.50 -22.02 2.63
CA LYS A 355 10.64 -23.14 1.71
C LYS A 355 9.31 -23.87 1.56
N LEU A 356 8.81 -23.95 0.34
CA LEU A 356 7.57 -24.67 0.02
C LEU A 356 7.83 -26.18 -0.09
N THR A 357 7.00 -26.95 0.61
CA THR A 357 6.83 -28.41 0.41
C THR A 357 5.35 -28.68 0.16
N VAL A 358 5.03 -29.44 -0.88
CA VAL A 358 3.65 -29.79 -1.23
C VAL A 358 3.43 -31.28 -0.97
N SER A 359 2.33 -31.59 -0.27
CA SER A 359 1.91 -32.97 0.00
C SER A 359 0.40 -33.08 -0.27
N GLY A 360 0.02 -33.77 -1.36
CA GLY A 360 -1.34 -33.74 -1.86
C GLY A 360 -1.81 -32.33 -2.20
N ASP A 361 -2.93 -31.93 -1.64
CA ASP A 361 -3.50 -30.59 -1.82
C ASP A 361 -2.96 -29.56 -0.78
N THR A 362 -2.07 -29.99 0.10
CA THR A 362 -1.58 -29.14 1.19
C THR A 362 -0.22 -28.55 0.88
N SER A 363 -0.09 -27.25 1.05
CA SER A 363 1.16 -26.48 0.93
C SER A 363 1.70 -26.18 2.31
N TYR A 364 2.94 -26.56 2.56
CA TYR A 364 3.66 -26.33 3.81
C TYR A 364 4.85 -25.40 3.57
N PHE A 365 4.93 -24.33 4.38
CA PHE A 365 6.00 -23.34 4.33
C PHE A 365 6.76 -23.34 5.64
N ALA A 366 8.06 -23.61 5.58
CA ALA A 366 8.98 -23.53 6.72
C ALA A 366 10.00 -22.43 6.48
N ASN A 367 10.11 -21.53 7.43
CA ASN A 367 11.10 -20.46 7.38
C ASN A 367 12.37 -20.90 8.11
N ASN A 368 13.52 -20.59 7.52
CA ASN A 368 14.83 -20.81 8.16
C ASN A 368 15.31 -19.58 8.96
N ARG A 369 14.52 -18.52 8.98
CA ARG A 369 14.79 -17.27 9.69
C ARG A 369 13.51 -16.72 10.33
N LYS A 370 13.67 -16.01 11.43
CA LYS A 370 12.57 -15.28 12.06
C LYS A 370 12.12 -14.13 11.17
N LEU A 371 10.82 -13.90 11.10
CA LEU A 371 10.20 -12.89 10.25
C LEU A 371 9.35 -11.92 11.08
N GLN A 372 9.16 -10.72 10.57
CA GLN A 372 8.29 -9.69 11.18
C GLN A 372 6.80 -9.86 10.83
N GLY A 373 6.45 -10.95 10.20
CA GLY A 373 5.10 -11.30 9.75
C GLY A 373 5.14 -12.08 8.45
N ILE A 374 4.05 -12.76 8.16
CA ILE A 374 3.91 -13.57 6.95
C ILE A 374 2.70 -13.14 6.14
N THR A 375 2.74 -13.43 4.85
CA THR A 375 1.72 -13.11 3.88
C THR A 375 1.23 -14.36 3.22
N LEU A 376 -0.08 -14.48 3.02
CA LEU A 376 -0.70 -15.59 2.31
C LEU A 376 -1.30 -15.10 0.99
N ILE A 377 -0.90 -15.76 -0.10
CA ILE A 377 -1.49 -15.55 -1.41
C ILE A 377 -1.92 -16.91 -1.96
N SER A 378 -3.10 -16.96 -2.55
CA SER A 378 -3.62 -18.15 -3.22
C SER A 378 -4.34 -17.72 -4.49
N GLY A 379 -4.00 -18.33 -5.63
CA GLY A 379 -4.59 -17.97 -6.91
C GLY A 379 -4.13 -18.85 -8.06
N GLN A 380 -4.70 -18.62 -9.22
CA GLN A 380 -4.31 -19.30 -10.45
C GLN A 380 -3.18 -18.54 -11.14
N PHE A 381 -1.93 -18.93 -10.82
CA PHE A 381 -0.76 -18.29 -11.35
C PHE A 381 -0.08 -19.13 -12.44
N TYR A 382 0.45 -18.44 -13.44
CA TYR A 382 1.56 -18.93 -14.22
C TYR A 382 2.83 -18.73 -13.38
N ARG A 383 3.56 -19.80 -13.09
CA ARG A 383 4.80 -19.78 -12.32
C ARG A 383 5.99 -20.01 -13.25
N ASP A 384 6.99 -19.18 -13.12
CA ASP A 384 8.31 -19.39 -13.70
C ASP A 384 9.39 -19.14 -12.65
N SER A 385 10.56 -19.74 -12.81
CA SER A 385 11.65 -19.58 -11.87
C SER A 385 13.00 -19.80 -12.53
N PHE A 386 14.02 -19.08 -12.05
CA PHE A 386 15.39 -19.25 -12.49
C PHE A 386 16.38 -18.92 -11.37
N ARG A 387 17.63 -19.39 -11.53
CA ARG A 387 18.77 -19.05 -10.67
C ARG A 387 19.78 -18.27 -11.48
N LEU A 388 20.32 -17.20 -10.90
CA LEU A 388 21.41 -16.49 -11.52
C LEU A 388 22.70 -17.34 -11.46
N ALA A 389 23.42 -17.41 -12.56
CA ALA A 389 24.70 -18.10 -12.60
C ALA A 389 25.67 -17.50 -11.55
N GLY A 390 26.18 -18.36 -10.66
CA GLY A 390 27.08 -17.96 -9.58
C GLY A 390 26.41 -17.34 -8.34
N ASN A 391 25.06 -17.31 -8.29
CA ASN A 391 24.32 -16.84 -7.13
C ASN A 391 23.31 -17.93 -6.71
N PRO A 392 23.25 -18.35 -5.41
CA PRO A 392 22.31 -19.36 -4.95
C PRO A 392 20.84 -18.88 -4.95
N LEU A 393 20.60 -17.57 -5.08
CA LEU A 393 19.28 -16.94 -4.99
C LEU A 393 18.35 -17.47 -6.09
N LEU A 394 17.18 -17.97 -5.66
CA LEU A 394 16.10 -18.39 -6.54
C LEU A 394 15.16 -17.21 -6.81
N PHE A 395 15.02 -16.84 -8.06
CA PHE A 395 13.99 -15.90 -8.49
C PHE A 395 12.76 -16.66 -8.92
N GLU A 396 11.62 -16.28 -8.37
CA GLU A 396 10.32 -16.85 -8.73
C GLU A 396 9.40 -15.74 -9.26
N PHE A 397 8.62 -16.09 -10.24
CA PHE A 397 7.63 -15.23 -10.85
C PHE A 397 6.26 -15.86 -10.78
N TYR A 398 5.28 -15.13 -10.24
CA TYR A 398 3.89 -15.54 -10.14
C TYR A 398 3.01 -14.48 -10.79
N GLY A 399 2.45 -14.78 -11.95
CA GLY A 399 1.62 -13.81 -12.66
C GLY A 399 0.59 -14.47 -13.54
N THR A 400 -0.25 -13.67 -14.17
CA THR A 400 -1.20 -14.15 -15.17
C THR A 400 -0.54 -14.14 -16.55
N LYS A 401 -0.81 -15.15 -17.39
CA LYS A 401 -0.31 -15.20 -18.78
C LYS A 401 -0.75 -13.98 -19.62
N LYS A 402 -1.74 -13.24 -19.14
CA LYS A 402 -2.29 -12.04 -19.80
C LYS A 402 -1.60 -10.76 -19.39
N SER A 403 -0.75 -10.78 -18.36
CA SER A 403 -0.05 -9.60 -17.91
C SER A 403 1.09 -9.26 -18.85
N MET A 404 1.46 -7.99 -18.86
CA MET A 404 2.60 -7.53 -19.67
C MET A 404 3.92 -8.09 -19.16
N LEU A 405 4.04 -8.25 -17.83
CA LEU A 405 5.21 -8.85 -17.19
C LEU A 405 5.24 -10.37 -17.43
N GLY A 406 4.11 -11.06 -17.33
CA GLY A 406 4.01 -12.49 -17.66
C GLY A 406 4.34 -12.79 -19.11
N SER A 407 3.89 -11.94 -20.04
CA SER A 407 4.28 -12.02 -21.45
C SER A 407 5.77 -11.76 -21.66
N ALA A 408 6.31 -10.73 -21.01
CA ALA A 408 7.72 -10.38 -21.14
C ALA A 408 8.64 -11.47 -20.55
N TRP A 409 8.22 -12.07 -19.44
CA TRP A 409 8.95 -13.19 -18.83
C TRP A 409 8.95 -14.43 -19.70
N GLY A 410 7.81 -14.80 -20.25
CA GLY A 410 7.68 -15.93 -21.15
C GLY A 410 8.37 -15.72 -22.51
N ASP A 411 8.29 -14.50 -23.06
CA ASP A 411 8.84 -14.17 -24.38
C ASP A 411 10.35 -13.86 -24.35
N TYR A 412 10.85 -13.28 -23.22
CA TYR A 412 12.24 -12.76 -23.13
C TYR A 412 12.91 -13.07 -21.80
N PRO A 413 12.98 -14.35 -21.36
CA PRO A 413 13.55 -14.70 -20.04
C PRO A 413 15.02 -14.31 -19.91
N GLN A 414 15.82 -14.43 -20.96
CA GLN A 414 17.25 -14.09 -20.95
C GLN A 414 17.51 -12.59 -20.76
N ALA A 415 16.67 -11.72 -21.35
CA ALA A 415 16.79 -10.28 -21.19
C ALA A 415 16.43 -9.86 -19.76
N LEU A 416 15.42 -10.48 -19.16
CA LEU A 416 15.03 -10.24 -17.77
C LEU A 416 16.07 -10.77 -16.78
N GLU A 417 16.62 -11.97 -17.03
CA GLU A 417 17.71 -12.55 -16.25
C GLU A 417 18.95 -11.66 -16.26
N SER A 418 19.38 -11.18 -17.44
CA SER A 418 20.51 -10.27 -17.56
C SER A 418 20.29 -8.95 -16.84
N SER A 419 19.07 -8.41 -16.87
CA SER A 419 18.66 -7.22 -16.11
C SER A 419 18.76 -7.42 -14.60
N LEU A 420 18.23 -8.52 -14.08
CA LEU A 420 18.30 -8.86 -12.67
C LEU A 420 19.73 -9.07 -12.22
N LYS A 421 20.54 -9.83 -13.01
CA LYS A 421 21.95 -10.04 -12.71
C LYS A 421 22.70 -8.71 -12.59
N ARG A 422 22.52 -7.80 -13.55
CA ARG A 422 23.13 -6.47 -13.53
C ARG A 422 22.73 -5.68 -12.28
N THR A 423 21.45 -5.67 -11.94
CA THR A 423 20.92 -4.96 -10.78
C THR A 423 21.48 -5.51 -9.48
N PHE A 424 21.49 -6.83 -9.30
CA PHE A 424 22.03 -7.45 -8.09
C PHE A 424 23.54 -7.27 -7.99
N THR A 425 24.28 -7.32 -9.09
CA THR A 425 25.72 -7.03 -9.11
C THR A 425 25.98 -5.59 -8.69
N ALA A 426 25.20 -4.62 -9.18
CA ALA A 426 25.33 -3.22 -8.79
C ALA A 426 24.98 -2.99 -7.31
N LEU A 427 23.95 -3.66 -6.79
CA LEU A 427 23.60 -3.59 -5.37
C LEU A 427 24.67 -4.18 -4.47
N GLN A 428 25.25 -5.32 -4.85
CA GLN A 428 26.39 -5.93 -4.15
C GLN A 428 27.63 -5.04 -4.18
N TRP A 429 27.86 -4.32 -5.28
CA TRP A 429 28.97 -3.38 -5.38
C TRP A 429 28.76 -2.15 -4.47
N MET A 430 27.53 -1.63 -4.37
CA MET A 430 27.19 -0.50 -3.49
C MET A 430 27.24 -0.87 -1.99
N SER A 431 27.01 -2.13 -1.66
CA SER A 431 27.03 -2.63 -0.29
C SER A 431 27.59 -4.07 -0.27
N PRO A 432 28.92 -4.24 -0.49
CA PRO A 432 29.52 -5.57 -0.64
C PRO A 432 29.36 -6.45 0.60
N GLU A 433 29.21 -5.85 1.76
CA GLU A 433 29.04 -6.55 3.03
C GLU A 433 27.60 -7.00 3.28
N ARG A 434 26.61 -6.42 2.57
CA ARG A 434 25.20 -6.72 2.74
C ARG A 434 24.70 -7.66 1.66
N LYS A 435 24.63 -8.91 1.98
CA LYS A 435 24.01 -9.91 1.12
C LYS A 435 22.51 -9.96 1.37
N TYR A 436 21.72 -10.14 0.32
CA TYR A 436 20.30 -10.48 0.48
C TYR A 436 20.16 -11.74 1.32
N PRO A 437 19.41 -11.69 2.45
CA PRO A 437 19.54 -12.71 3.49
C PRO A 437 18.70 -13.96 3.24
N PHE A 438 17.86 -13.97 2.21
CA PHE A 438 16.95 -15.06 1.91
C PHE A 438 17.41 -15.87 0.69
N ASP A 439 16.91 -17.10 0.58
CA ASP A 439 17.29 -18.03 -0.49
C ASP A 439 16.45 -17.83 -1.77
N LYS A 440 15.35 -17.08 -1.68
CA LYS A 440 14.46 -16.77 -2.81
C LYS A 440 13.99 -15.32 -2.81
N LEU A 441 13.59 -14.86 -3.99
CA LEU A 441 12.87 -13.61 -4.21
C LEU A 441 11.72 -13.85 -5.18
N ALA A 442 10.51 -13.78 -4.69
CA ALA A 442 9.31 -13.96 -5.48
C ALA A 442 8.72 -12.61 -5.93
N PHE A 443 8.44 -12.47 -7.21
CA PHE A 443 7.66 -11.37 -7.78
C PHE A 443 6.23 -11.85 -8.00
N VAL A 444 5.28 -11.26 -7.29
CA VAL A 444 3.89 -11.72 -7.31
C VAL A 444 2.97 -10.65 -7.88
N GLU A 445 2.27 -10.98 -8.94
CA GLU A 445 1.25 -10.11 -9.51
C GLU A 445 0.02 -10.07 -8.62
N VAL A 446 -0.46 -8.86 -8.35
CA VAL A 446 -1.64 -8.61 -7.53
C VAL A 446 -2.69 -7.79 -8.29
N PRO A 447 -3.97 -7.88 -7.90
CA PRO A 447 -5.03 -7.13 -8.57
C PRO A 447 -4.76 -5.63 -8.66
N VAL A 448 -5.21 -4.99 -9.73
CA VAL A 448 -5.00 -3.56 -9.97
C VAL A 448 -5.53 -2.67 -8.83
N SER A 449 -6.55 -3.12 -8.13
CA SER A 449 -7.13 -2.43 -6.96
C SER A 449 -6.38 -2.68 -5.64
N PHE A 450 -5.34 -3.54 -5.61
CA PHE A 450 -4.54 -3.69 -4.40
C PHE A 450 -3.85 -2.37 -4.06
N TYR A 451 -3.95 -1.97 -2.80
CA TYR A 451 -3.38 -0.74 -2.30
C TYR A 451 -2.74 -0.94 -0.93
N ALA A 452 -1.62 -0.28 -0.72
CA ALA A 452 -0.95 -0.21 0.58
C ALA A 452 -0.63 1.25 0.90
N PHE A 453 -0.93 1.67 2.11
CA PHE A 453 -0.52 2.99 2.58
C PHE A 453 0.96 3.00 2.97
N GLU A 454 1.64 4.08 2.61
CA GLU A 454 3.00 4.34 3.07
C GLU A 454 2.95 5.05 4.43
N ARG A 455 3.80 4.57 5.35
CA ARG A 455 4.09 5.21 6.62
C ARG A 455 5.52 5.72 6.58
N SER A 456 5.70 7.02 6.74
CA SER A 456 7.01 7.68 6.59
C SER A 456 8.08 7.18 7.59
N TRP A 457 7.64 6.65 8.73
CA TRP A 457 8.50 6.09 9.78
C TRP A 457 8.82 4.60 9.59
N LYS A 458 8.13 3.89 8.70
CA LYS A 458 8.43 2.50 8.34
C LYS A 458 9.30 2.44 7.10
N GLU A 459 10.22 1.50 7.06
CA GLU A 459 11.15 1.36 5.95
C GLU A 459 10.51 0.81 4.68
N LYS A 460 9.48 -0.01 4.82
CA LYS A 460 8.77 -0.69 3.74
C LYS A 460 7.27 -0.51 3.87
N ASN A 461 6.60 -0.58 2.74
CA ASN A 461 5.15 -0.70 2.65
C ASN A 461 4.74 -2.15 2.32
N ASP A 462 3.44 -2.45 2.30
CA ASP A 462 2.94 -3.79 2.04
C ASP A 462 2.98 -4.23 0.55
N TYR A 463 3.72 -3.52 -0.30
CA TYR A 463 4.14 -4.07 -1.60
C TYR A 463 5.43 -4.88 -1.49
N VAL A 464 6.14 -4.77 -0.37
CA VAL A 464 7.42 -5.44 -0.12
C VAL A 464 7.34 -6.24 1.17
N HIS A 465 7.47 -7.55 1.06
CA HIS A 465 7.49 -8.49 2.18
C HIS A 465 8.80 -9.29 2.20
N PRO A 466 9.14 -9.96 3.31
CA PRO A 466 10.23 -10.92 3.27
C PRO A 466 10.07 -11.87 2.08
N GLU A 467 11.14 -12.11 1.34
CA GLU A 467 11.20 -13.01 0.18
C GLU A 467 10.25 -12.68 -0.99
N MET A 468 9.43 -11.60 -0.92
CA MET A 468 8.51 -11.31 -2.01
C MET A 468 8.24 -9.82 -2.21
N GLN A 469 7.93 -9.49 -3.45
CA GLN A 469 7.52 -8.17 -3.87
C GLN A 469 6.26 -8.28 -4.71
N PHE A 470 5.28 -7.40 -4.42
CA PHE A 470 4.05 -7.29 -5.19
C PHE A 470 4.21 -6.27 -6.30
N TYR A 471 3.58 -6.55 -7.43
CA TYR A 471 3.34 -5.60 -8.49
C TYR A 471 1.92 -5.76 -9.01
N ARG A 472 1.29 -4.65 -9.35
CA ARG A 472 -0.09 -4.67 -9.81
C ARG A 472 -0.18 -5.19 -11.23
N GLU A 473 -1.25 -5.92 -11.51
CA GLU A 473 -1.59 -6.28 -12.88
C GLU A 473 -1.68 -5.01 -13.75
N TRP A 474 -1.07 -5.08 -14.92
CA TRP A 474 -1.03 -3.97 -15.85
C TRP A 474 -2.13 -4.11 -16.88
N ARG A 475 -2.99 -3.09 -17.03
CA ARG A 475 -4.09 -3.08 -17.99
C ARG A 475 -3.88 -2.19 -19.19
N GLY A 476 -2.68 -2.15 -19.71
CA GLY A 476 -2.44 -1.52 -21.01
C GLY A 476 -2.34 -0.01 -21.04
N VAL A 477 -2.47 0.67 -19.93
CA VAL A 477 -2.20 2.10 -19.85
C VAL A 477 -0.71 2.30 -19.62
N VAL A 478 0.06 2.23 -20.70
CA VAL A 478 1.48 2.57 -20.67
C VAL A 478 1.59 4.09 -20.65
N PRO A 479 2.24 4.70 -19.65
CA PRO A 479 2.44 6.14 -19.62
C PRO A 479 2.99 6.66 -20.95
N SER A 480 2.47 7.77 -21.44
CA SER A 480 2.80 8.31 -22.79
C SER A 480 4.30 8.56 -22.98
N GLU A 481 4.99 8.94 -21.90
CA GLU A 481 6.45 9.10 -21.92
C GLU A 481 7.19 7.76 -22.06
N PHE A 482 6.72 6.71 -21.42
CA PHE A 482 7.28 5.38 -21.58
C PHE A 482 7.13 4.87 -23.01
N ARG A 483 5.93 5.02 -23.62
CA ARG A 483 5.74 4.70 -25.05
C ARG A 483 6.68 5.46 -25.97
N ARG A 484 6.94 6.74 -25.67
CA ARG A 484 7.85 7.58 -26.48
C ARG A 484 9.30 7.11 -26.33
N ARG A 485 9.74 6.69 -25.14
CA ARG A 485 11.06 6.10 -24.90
C ARG A 485 11.18 4.73 -25.53
N MET A 486 10.17 3.87 -25.38
CA MET A 486 10.12 2.53 -25.96
C MET A 486 10.17 2.52 -27.49
N LYS A 487 9.65 3.57 -28.15
CA LYS A 487 9.80 3.73 -29.61
C LYS A 487 11.24 3.97 -30.07
N LYS A 488 12.11 4.47 -29.18
CA LYS A 488 13.53 4.72 -29.48
C LYS A 488 14.42 3.49 -29.29
N ILE A 489 13.91 2.46 -28.62
CA ILE A 489 14.67 1.22 -28.34
C ILE A 489 14.45 0.26 -29.50
N LYS A 490 15.54 -0.22 -30.09
CA LYS A 490 15.53 -0.94 -31.38
C LYS A 490 14.92 -2.33 -31.30
N THR A 491 15.12 -3.07 -30.21
CA THR A 491 14.64 -4.45 -30.09
C THR A 491 13.51 -4.60 -29.06
N LYS A 492 12.67 -5.63 -29.23
CA LYS A 492 11.57 -5.94 -28.30
C LYS A 492 12.09 -6.46 -26.96
N GLU A 493 13.25 -7.14 -26.97
CA GLU A 493 13.96 -7.65 -25.79
C GLU A 493 14.50 -6.52 -24.92
N GLU A 494 15.18 -5.53 -25.53
CA GLU A 494 15.67 -4.35 -24.81
C GLU A 494 14.53 -3.57 -24.17
N ARG A 495 13.35 -3.48 -24.83
CA ARG A 495 12.16 -2.84 -24.28
C ARG A 495 11.64 -3.53 -23.02
N SER A 496 11.60 -4.86 -23.04
CA SER A 496 11.14 -5.64 -21.89
C SER A 496 12.10 -5.54 -20.71
N ALA A 497 13.41 -5.58 -20.98
CA ALA A 497 14.43 -5.41 -19.96
C ALA A 497 14.40 -3.99 -19.33
N GLU A 498 14.28 -2.93 -20.14
CA GLU A 498 14.18 -1.56 -19.65
C GLU A 498 12.90 -1.35 -18.84
N TRP A 499 11.77 -1.92 -19.29
CA TRP A 499 10.52 -1.86 -18.55
C TRP A 499 10.66 -2.54 -17.17
N PHE A 500 11.24 -3.73 -17.13
CA PHE A 500 11.46 -4.46 -15.90
C PHE A 500 12.37 -3.68 -14.93
N GLN A 501 13.51 -3.18 -15.41
CA GLN A 501 14.41 -2.35 -14.61
C GLN A 501 13.72 -1.13 -14.03
N LYS A 502 12.93 -0.43 -14.82
CA LYS A 502 12.32 0.82 -14.41
C LYS A 502 11.14 0.64 -13.45
N TYR A 503 10.26 -0.32 -13.70
CA TYR A 503 9.00 -0.49 -12.96
C TYR A 503 9.09 -1.49 -11.82
N ILE A 504 9.90 -2.51 -11.95
CA ILE A 504 10.02 -3.55 -10.92
C ILE A 504 11.19 -3.24 -9.97
N LEU A 505 12.35 -2.89 -10.53
CA LEU A 505 13.55 -2.61 -9.73
C LEU A 505 13.61 -1.16 -9.21
N GLY A 506 12.83 -0.27 -9.80
CA GLY A 506 12.77 1.13 -9.44
C GLY A 506 13.68 2.04 -10.28
N GLU A 507 13.17 3.23 -10.64
CA GLU A 507 13.86 4.15 -11.54
C GLU A 507 15.19 4.66 -10.97
N GLU A 508 15.27 4.84 -9.65
CA GLU A 508 16.49 5.31 -8.99
C GLU A 508 17.60 4.25 -9.02
N TYR A 509 17.26 2.98 -8.82
CA TYR A 509 18.20 1.86 -8.95
C TYR A 509 18.61 1.63 -10.40
N ALA A 510 17.68 1.71 -11.34
CA ALA A 510 18.01 1.59 -12.76
C ALA A 510 19.00 2.66 -13.23
N ARG A 511 18.89 3.90 -12.75
CA ARG A 511 19.84 4.97 -13.05
C ARG A 511 21.21 4.73 -12.45
N ARG A 512 21.31 4.17 -11.26
CA ARG A 512 22.59 3.84 -10.61
C ARG A 512 23.30 2.73 -11.34
N VAL A 513 22.56 1.69 -11.73
CA VAL A 513 23.09 0.58 -12.54
C VAL A 513 23.63 1.07 -13.89
N GLN A 514 22.90 1.96 -14.57
CA GLN A 514 23.35 2.54 -15.85
C GLN A 514 24.60 3.44 -15.72
N LYS A 515 24.78 4.14 -14.60
CA LYS A 515 25.96 5.01 -14.38
C LYS A 515 27.25 4.23 -14.25
N HIS A 516 27.23 3.00 -13.75
CA HIS A 516 28.44 2.19 -13.56
C HIS A 516 28.86 1.41 -14.81
N ASP A 517 27.98 1.25 -15.81
CA ASP A 517 28.30 0.63 -17.10
C ASP A 517 28.83 1.61 -18.17
N VAL A 518 28.93 2.91 -17.86
CA VAL A 518 29.33 3.94 -18.84
C VAL A 518 30.59 4.67 -18.35
N PRO A 519 31.75 4.47 -18.99
CA PRO A 519 32.90 5.32 -18.75
C PRO A 519 32.58 6.74 -19.27
N GLU A 520 32.72 7.73 -18.39
CA GLU A 520 32.66 9.17 -18.66
C GLU A 520 31.42 9.70 -19.44
N LEU A 521 30.38 10.04 -18.69
CA LEU A 521 29.30 10.91 -19.20
C LEU A 521 29.85 12.31 -19.53
N SER A 522 29.75 12.70 -20.78
CA SER A 522 30.14 14.06 -21.21
C SER A 522 29.31 15.14 -20.47
N VAL A 523 29.90 16.29 -20.22
CA VAL A 523 29.22 17.46 -19.60
C VAL A 523 27.90 17.82 -20.31
N LYS A 524 27.80 17.57 -21.62
CA LYS A 524 26.58 17.76 -22.42
C LYS A 524 25.43 16.83 -21.98
N GLU A 525 25.71 15.59 -21.62
CA GLU A 525 24.69 14.61 -21.16
C GLU A 525 24.20 14.92 -19.76
N VAL A 526 25.09 15.42 -18.88
CA VAL A 526 24.73 15.90 -17.54
C VAL A 526 23.80 17.11 -17.64
N LEU A 527 24.09 18.07 -18.53
CA LEU A 527 23.26 19.26 -18.78
C LEU A 527 21.92 18.92 -19.46
N PHE A 528 21.91 17.94 -20.37
CA PHE A 528 20.71 17.46 -21.02
C PHE A 528 19.77 16.74 -20.03
N ASN A 529 20.33 15.92 -19.16
CA ASN A 529 19.59 15.25 -18.09
C ASN A 529 19.01 16.27 -17.07
N ARG A 530 19.75 17.33 -16.71
CA ARG A 530 19.23 18.44 -15.89
C ARG A 530 18.05 19.18 -16.56
N LYS A 531 18.09 19.39 -17.87
CA LYS A 531 17.00 20.02 -18.62
C LYS A 531 15.76 19.14 -18.70
N GLN A 532 15.93 17.82 -18.89
CA GLN A 532 14.86 16.84 -18.85
C GLN A 532 14.23 16.75 -17.44
N GLU A 533 15.04 16.81 -16.39
CA GLU A 533 14.59 16.75 -15.00
C GLU A 533 13.79 18.01 -14.61
N ARG A 534 14.18 19.18 -15.10
CA ARG A 534 13.43 20.43 -14.94
C ARG A 534 12.09 20.42 -15.67
N ASN A 535 12.05 19.89 -16.89
CA ASN A 535 10.79 19.72 -17.65
C ASN A 535 9.88 18.65 -17.02
N ARG A 536 10.43 17.61 -16.39
CA ARG A 536 9.70 16.62 -15.64
C ARG A 536 9.05 17.22 -14.39
N ARG A 537 9.77 18.05 -13.61
CA ARG A 537 9.23 18.76 -12.44
C ARG A 537 8.08 19.69 -12.82
N TRP A 538 8.15 20.33 -13.99
CA TRP A 538 7.09 21.20 -14.47
C TRP A 538 5.81 20.43 -14.86
N SER A 539 5.96 19.30 -15.51
CA SER A 539 4.84 18.40 -15.83
C SER A 539 4.26 17.70 -14.57
N GLU A 540 5.10 17.33 -13.62
CA GLU A 540 4.69 16.74 -12.35
C GLU A 540 3.86 17.71 -11.49
N ASN A 541 4.21 19.01 -11.52
CA ASN A 541 3.45 20.06 -10.84
C ASN A 541 2.12 20.42 -11.53
N LEU A 542 2.01 20.22 -12.83
CA LEU A 542 0.80 20.54 -13.61
C LEU A 542 -0.19 19.37 -13.68
N PHE A 543 0.27 18.12 -13.67
CA PHE A 543 -0.53 16.93 -13.92
C PHE A 543 -0.59 15.93 -12.75
N GLY A 544 -0.13 16.33 -11.57
CA GLY A 544 -0.04 15.47 -10.39
C GLY A 544 1.28 14.69 -10.35
N ALA A 545 1.81 14.55 -9.14
CA ALA A 545 3.03 13.79 -8.91
C ALA A 545 2.85 12.34 -9.36
N TRP A 546 3.78 11.83 -10.13
CA TRP A 546 3.89 10.39 -10.41
C TRP A 546 3.94 9.63 -9.08
N PRO A 547 3.26 8.51 -8.95
CA PRO A 547 3.34 7.71 -7.74
C PRO A 547 4.83 7.45 -7.45
N LYS A 548 5.27 7.86 -6.25
CA LYS A 548 6.58 7.49 -5.71
C LYS A 548 6.74 5.99 -5.94
N ASN A 549 7.93 5.56 -6.30
CA ASN A 549 8.22 4.18 -6.71
C ASN A 549 7.83 3.17 -5.61
N LYS A 550 6.56 2.81 -5.57
CA LYS A 550 5.96 1.88 -4.61
C LYS A 550 6.55 0.47 -4.74
N TYR A 551 7.23 0.19 -5.85
CA TYR A 551 7.73 -1.13 -6.24
C TYR A 551 9.25 -1.27 -6.19
N SER A 552 9.96 -0.40 -5.48
CA SER A 552 11.41 -0.51 -5.39
C SER A 552 11.83 -1.71 -4.54
N ILE A 553 12.65 -2.61 -5.08
CA ILE A 553 13.27 -3.71 -4.32
C ILE A 553 14.39 -3.25 -3.38
N GLY A 554 14.80 -1.99 -3.45
CA GLY A 554 15.82 -1.44 -2.57
C GLY A 554 15.53 -1.67 -1.08
N PRO A 555 14.31 -1.36 -0.58
CA PRO A 555 13.92 -1.69 0.77
C PRO A 555 14.00 -3.18 1.08
N LEU A 556 13.66 -4.04 0.10
CA LEU A 556 13.71 -5.48 0.24
C LEU A 556 15.13 -6.00 0.46
N LEU A 557 16.12 -5.36 -0.13
CA LEU A 557 17.53 -5.75 0.00
C LEU A 557 18.20 -5.20 1.26
N MET A 558 17.66 -4.13 1.86
CA MET A 558 18.25 -3.40 2.97
C MET A 558 17.47 -3.50 4.29
N ALA A 559 16.20 -3.95 4.26
CA ALA A 559 15.28 -3.89 5.39
C ALA A 559 15.32 -5.13 6.31
N TYR A 560 16.15 -6.13 6.00
CA TYR A 560 16.19 -7.37 6.77
C TYR A 560 17.47 -7.45 7.56
N GLY A 561 17.40 -6.94 8.76
CA GLY A 561 18.53 -6.93 9.65
C GLY A 561 18.06 -6.87 11.09
N THR A 562 18.94 -6.40 11.94
CA THR A 562 18.65 -6.09 13.33
C THR A 562 17.71 -4.90 13.41
N LEU A 563 16.75 -4.94 14.34
CA LEU A 563 15.94 -3.77 14.70
C LEU A 563 16.52 -3.14 15.97
N ILE A 564 16.92 -1.89 15.91
CA ILE A 564 17.24 -1.11 17.11
C ILE A 564 15.91 -0.56 17.63
N VAL A 565 15.56 -0.92 18.87
CA VAL A 565 14.29 -0.51 19.50
C VAL A 565 14.55 0.39 20.71
N SER A 566 13.70 1.41 20.86
CA SER A 566 13.69 2.31 22.00
C SER A 566 12.28 2.84 22.22
N ASP A 567 11.80 2.81 23.46
CA ASP A 567 10.51 3.38 23.81
C ASP A 567 10.54 4.92 23.78
N GLU A 568 11.69 5.51 24.14
CA GLU A 568 11.88 6.96 24.15
C GLU A 568 12.06 7.54 22.73
N ILE A 569 12.76 6.81 21.85
CA ILE A 569 13.04 7.23 20.48
C ILE A 569 12.54 6.15 19.51
N PRO A 570 11.23 5.99 19.35
CA PRO A 570 10.65 4.88 18.57
C PRO A 570 11.06 4.87 17.08
N VAL A 571 11.53 5.98 16.55
CA VAL A 571 12.02 6.12 15.16
C VAL A 571 13.51 5.88 15.00
N ILE A 572 14.24 5.50 16.07
CA ILE A 572 15.72 5.40 16.07
C ILE A 572 16.22 4.42 14.99
N HIS A 573 15.57 3.28 14.83
CA HIS A 573 15.96 2.32 13.79
C HIS A 573 15.92 2.97 12.39
N ARG A 574 14.84 3.69 12.08
CA ARG A 574 14.70 4.42 10.81
C ARG A 574 15.79 5.48 10.64
N MET A 575 16.13 6.18 11.72
CA MET A 575 17.20 7.18 11.71
C MET A 575 18.56 6.55 11.47
N MET A 576 18.90 5.45 12.16
CA MET A 576 20.16 4.74 11.98
C MET A 576 20.30 4.19 10.55
N THR A 577 19.20 3.70 9.95
CA THR A 577 19.19 3.30 8.54
C THR A 577 19.48 4.50 7.61
N ILE A 578 18.96 5.69 7.91
CA ILE A 578 19.24 6.90 7.14
C ILE A 578 20.71 7.30 7.31
N VAL A 579 21.23 7.31 8.53
CA VAL A 579 22.63 7.62 8.84
C VAL A 579 23.55 6.73 8.00
N GLN A 580 23.30 5.45 7.97
CA GLN A 580 24.09 4.50 7.21
C GLN A 580 23.97 4.68 5.68
N ARG A 581 22.74 4.94 5.17
CA ARG A 581 22.53 5.17 3.72
C ARG A 581 23.18 6.45 3.20
N GLN A 582 23.20 7.52 4.00
CA GLN A 582 23.81 8.78 3.58
C GLN A 582 25.31 8.65 3.40
N ALA A 583 25.89 7.76 4.07
CA ALA A 583 27.27 7.44 3.97
C ALA A 583 27.66 6.81 2.64
N GLU A 584 26.90 5.83 2.24
CA GLU A 584 27.08 5.17 0.93
C GLU A 584 26.85 6.15 -0.24
N MET A 585 26.15 7.28 0.02
CA MET A 585 25.82 8.28 -0.99
C MET A 585 26.74 9.53 -0.99
N ARG A 586 27.79 9.57 -0.19
CA ARG A 586 28.65 10.75 -0.05
C ARG A 586 29.39 11.17 -1.32
N GLU A 587 29.50 10.30 -2.31
CA GLU A 587 30.04 10.62 -3.63
C GLU A 587 29.05 11.34 -4.57
N MET A 588 27.78 11.50 -4.17
CA MET A 588 26.77 12.16 -4.99
C MET A 588 26.25 13.45 -4.34
N ALA A 589 26.60 14.56 -4.97
CA ALA A 589 26.32 15.95 -4.62
C ALA A 589 24.96 16.24 -3.92
N LEU A 590 25.07 16.91 -2.80
CA LEU A 590 24.05 17.23 -1.80
C LEU A 590 23.09 18.41 -2.06
N PRO A 591 23.21 19.30 -3.05
CA PRO A 591 22.50 20.59 -2.98
C PRO A 591 20.98 20.55 -3.19
N ASP A 592 20.44 19.52 -3.85
CA ASP A 592 19.04 19.57 -4.31
C ASP A 592 18.00 19.00 -3.32
N LYS A 593 18.41 18.42 -2.20
CA LYS A 593 17.47 17.67 -1.32
C LYS A 593 16.87 18.49 -0.16
N LEU A 594 17.48 19.58 0.25
CA LEU A 594 16.96 20.41 1.35
C LEU A 594 15.64 21.11 1.02
N SER A 595 15.42 21.45 -0.24
CA SER A 595 14.15 22.04 -0.68
C SER A 595 12.95 21.09 -0.50
N TYR A 596 13.16 19.77 -0.47
CA TYR A 596 12.12 18.77 -0.21
C TYR A 596 11.75 18.66 1.27
N HIS A 597 12.62 19.12 2.18
CA HIS A 597 12.44 19.01 3.63
C HIS A 597 12.06 20.33 4.30
N TRP A 598 11.63 21.34 3.51
CA TRP A 598 11.33 22.68 4.01
C TRP A 598 10.28 22.70 5.11
N GLU A 599 9.26 21.86 5.04
CA GLU A 599 8.25 21.77 6.10
C GLU A 599 8.82 21.21 7.41
N GLY A 600 9.71 20.23 7.33
CA GLY A 600 10.45 19.72 8.48
C GLY A 600 11.39 20.77 9.08
N VAL A 601 12.06 21.57 8.25
CA VAL A 601 12.89 22.71 8.70
C VAL A 601 12.04 23.70 9.48
N LYS A 602 10.90 24.14 8.92
CA LYS A 602 9.99 25.06 9.62
C LYS A 602 9.50 24.50 10.95
N PHE A 603 9.14 23.21 10.97
CA PHE A 603 8.71 22.56 12.20
C PHE A 603 9.81 22.59 13.26
N LEU A 604 11.03 22.16 12.92
CA LEU A 604 12.17 22.09 13.83
C LEU A 604 12.68 23.45 14.31
N MET A 605 12.35 24.53 13.62
CA MET A 605 12.67 25.90 14.12
C MET A 605 11.93 26.23 15.44
N HIS A 606 10.78 25.61 15.66
CA HIS A 606 9.93 25.90 16.82
C HIS A 606 9.71 24.70 17.74
N HIS A 607 9.97 23.48 17.25
CA HIS A 607 9.71 22.22 17.94
C HIS A 607 10.96 21.34 17.93
N SER A 608 11.05 20.44 18.89
CA SER A 608 12.09 19.42 19.00
C SER A 608 11.67 18.10 18.32
N LEU A 609 12.58 17.13 18.28
CA LEU A 609 12.21 15.75 17.89
C LEU A 609 11.23 15.15 18.90
N TRP A 610 11.44 15.41 20.20
CA TRP A 610 10.53 15.00 21.26
C TRP A 610 9.09 15.51 21.00
N ASP A 611 8.96 16.81 20.69
CA ASP A 611 7.67 17.40 20.35
C ASP A 611 7.02 16.73 19.13
N ALA A 612 7.82 16.38 18.10
CA ALA A 612 7.34 15.68 16.91
C ALA A 612 6.82 14.27 17.20
N LEU A 613 7.46 13.56 18.14
CA LEU A 613 7.05 12.19 18.52
C LEU A 613 5.79 12.15 19.39
N HIS A 614 5.46 13.24 20.08
CA HIS A 614 4.35 13.32 21.04
C HIS A 614 3.22 14.26 20.61
N ALA A 615 3.39 15.00 19.50
CA ALA A 615 2.37 15.93 19.02
C ALA A 615 1.67 15.42 17.75
N ASP A 616 0.35 15.49 17.71
CA ASP A 616 -0.45 15.20 16.52
C ASP A 616 -0.10 16.11 15.31
N SER A 617 0.60 17.23 15.58
CA SER A 617 0.91 18.28 14.60
C SER A 617 2.04 17.94 13.62
N ALA A 618 2.86 16.92 13.88
CA ALA A 618 4.00 16.56 13.03
C ALA A 618 3.63 15.69 11.81
N GLY A 619 2.40 15.21 11.70
CA GLY A 619 1.95 14.16 10.78
C GLY A 619 2.48 14.25 9.35
N SER A 620 2.28 15.38 8.63
CA SER A 620 2.71 15.50 7.23
C SER A 620 4.21 15.75 7.06
N CYS A 621 4.88 16.34 8.05
CA CYS A 621 6.30 16.69 7.99
C CYS A 621 7.23 15.69 8.71
N MET A 622 6.67 14.63 9.33
CA MET A 622 7.43 13.69 10.17
C MET A 622 8.58 12.99 9.40
N GLU A 623 8.39 12.63 8.14
CA GLU A 623 9.47 12.07 7.31
C GLU A 623 10.66 13.03 7.20
N SER A 624 10.37 14.31 7.00
CA SER A 624 11.38 15.35 6.92
C SER A 624 12.09 15.60 8.25
N VAL A 625 11.35 15.55 9.35
CA VAL A 625 11.91 15.66 10.71
C VAL A 625 12.85 14.50 11.02
N ILE A 626 12.43 13.26 10.77
CA ILE A 626 13.26 12.06 10.94
C ILE A 626 14.55 12.18 10.12
N TYR A 627 14.43 12.58 8.85
CA TYR A 627 15.58 12.72 7.96
C TYR A 627 16.58 13.79 8.46
N LEU A 628 16.10 14.98 8.80
CA LEU A 628 16.95 16.09 9.27
C LEU A 628 17.63 15.76 10.60
N LYS A 629 16.92 15.15 11.54
CA LYS A 629 17.49 14.75 12.83
C LYS A 629 18.46 13.56 12.69
N ALA A 630 18.23 12.64 11.77
CA ALA A 630 19.20 11.60 11.43
C ALA A 630 20.50 12.19 10.87
N LEU A 631 20.41 13.20 9.98
CA LEU A 631 21.59 13.91 9.48
C LEU A 631 22.33 14.68 10.59
N GLN A 632 21.60 15.25 11.55
CA GLN A 632 22.21 15.92 12.70
C GLN A 632 23.01 14.94 13.55
N LEU A 633 22.41 13.77 13.86
CA LEU A 633 23.08 12.70 14.61
C LEU A 633 24.32 12.18 13.86
N GLN A 634 24.20 11.93 12.56
CA GLN A 634 25.32 11.52 11.72
C GLN A 634 26.49 12.52 11.80
N ARG A 635 26.22 13.80 11.63
CA ARG A 635 27.25 14.83 11.66
C ARG A 635 27.93 14.88 13.02
N TYR A 636 27.18 14.74 14.09
CA TYR A 636 27.73 14.70 15.43
C TYR A 636 28.68 13.50 15.61
N ILE A 637 28.25 12.30 15.21
CA ILE A 637 29.10 11.11 15.24
C ILE A 637 30.39 11.34 14.45
N LEU A 638 30.32 11.95 13.29
CA LEU A 638 31.47 12.21 12.41
C LEU A 638 32.40 13.31 12.91
N THR A 639 32.09 14.03 14.00
CA THR A 639 33.05 14.94 14.65
C THR A 639 34.11 14.20 15.44
N GLN A 640 33.80 12.97 15.88
CA GLN A 640 34.68 12.18 16.75
C GLN A 640 35.15 10.87 16.09
N VAL A 641 34.34 10.31 15.20
CA VAL A 641 34.60 9.00 14.61
C VAL A 641 34.76 9.17 13.09
N ALA A 642 35.82 8.59 12.54
CA ALA A 642 36.02 8.57 11.09
C ALA A 642 34.89 7.76 10.42
N TRP A 643 34.44 8.24 9.27
CA TRP A 643 33.33 7.60 8.57
C TRP A 643 33.58 6.12 8.25
N ALA A 644 34.79 5.77 7.79
CA ALA A 644 35.13 4.39 7.46
C ALA A 644 35.01 3.45 8.67
N ASP A 645 35.45 3.88 9.84
CA ASP A 645 35.38 3.10 11.08
C ASP A 645 33.95 2.94 11.56
N PHE A 646 33.15 4.02 11.47
CA PHE A 646 31.71 3.93 11.80
C PHE A 646 30.96 3.00 10.85
N SER A 647 31.25 3.05 9.55
CA SER A 647 30.60 2.16 8.57
C SER A 647 30.93 0.69 8.84
N VAL A 648 32.18 0.38 9.13
CA VAL A 648 32.63 -0.99 9.50
C VAL A 648 31.93 -1.44 10.79
N PHE A 649 31.89 -0.59 11.81
CA PHE A 649 31.18 -0.90 13.06
C PHE A 649 29.70 -1.23 12.81
N MET A 650 29.00 -0.41 12.02
CA MET A 650 27.60 -0.64 11.70
C MET A 650 27.38 -1.96 10.94
N ASP A 651 28.24 -2.25 9.97
CA ASP A 651 28.14 -3.48 9.20
C ASP A 651 28.41 -4.73 10.06
N ASP A 652 29.40 -4.67 10.97
CA ASP A 652 29.70 -5.75 11.91
C ASP A 652 28.56 -5.94 12.92
N PHE A 653 28.03 -4.84 13.46
CA PHE A 653 26.90 -4.87 14.40
C PHE A 653 25.66 -5.54 13.77
N TRP A 654 25.34 -5.24 12.50
CA TRP A 654 24.23 -5.88 11.78
C TRP A 654 24.48 -7.37 11.50
N LYS A 655 25.71 -7.77 11.25
CA LYS A 655 26.10 -9.16 11.00
C LYS A 655 26.02 -10.02 12.29
N GLU A 656 26.34 -9.45 13.43
CA GLU A 656 26.31 -10.14 14.72
C GLU A 656 24.90 -10.35 15.25
N HIS A 657 23.93 -9.53 14.86
CA HIS A 657 22.58 -9.53 15.40
C HIS A 657 21.48 -9.75 14.34
N PRO A 658 21.59 -10.75 13.45
CA PRO A 658 20.65 -10.90 12.34
C PRO A 658 19.25 -11.32 12.85
N PHE A 659 18.20 -10.69 12.32
CA PHE A 659 16.79 -11.03 12.57
C PHE A 659 16.39 -11.02 14.05
N GLN A 660 16.83 -10.02 14.78
CA GLN A 660 16.45 -9.80 16.17
C GLN A 660 16.26 -8.32 16.51
N GLU A 661 15.58 -8.08 17.60
CA GLU A 661 15.44 -6.77 18.20
C GLU A 661 16.55 -6.56 19.21
N VAL A 662 17.19 -5.40 19.15
CA VAL A 662 18.25 -4.98 20.06
C VAL A 662 17.88 -3.64 20.67
N SER A 663 18.02 -3.48 21.99
CA SER A 663 17.74 -2.20 22.63
C SER A 663 18.73 -1.12 22.19
N LEU A 664 18.28 0.13 22.20
CA LEU A 664 19.18 1.27 21.95
C LEU A 664 20.35 1.28 22.94
N ASP A 665 20.10 0.96 24.22
CA ASP A 665 21.15 0.91 25.22
C ASP A 665 22.25 -0.09 24.88
N TYR A 666 21.87 -1.30 24.42
CA TYR A 666 22.84 -2.30 23.99
C TYR A 666 23.66 -1.81 22.79
N PHE A 667 23.02 -1.14 21.83
CA PHE A 667 23.74 -0.51 20.70
C PHE A 667 24.73 0.55 21.19
N LEU A 668 24.32 1.39 22.14
CA LEU A 668 25.18 2.45 22.70
C LEU A 668 26.34 1.87 23.52
N ASP A 669 26.15 0.77 24.26
CA ASP A 669 27.22 0.04 24.93
C ASP A 669 28.25 -0.50 23.93
N ALA A 670 27.80 -1.12 22.84
CA ALA A 670 28.68 -1.63 21.80
C ALA A 670 29.43 -0.48 21.09
N PHE A 671 28.76 0.66 20.86
CA PHE A 671 29.38 1.85 20.29
C PHE A 671 30.44 2.41 21.20
N GLN A 672 30.16 2.58 22.50
CA GLN A 672 31.12 3.07 23.50
C GLN A 672 32.32 2.12 23.64
N ALA A 673 32.09 0.82 23.64
CA ALA A 673 33.18 -0.16 23.70
C ALA A 673 34.09 -0.11 22.48
N LYS A 674 33.60 0.27 21.30
CA LYS A 674 34.39 0.37 20.06
C LYS A 674 35.17 1.66 19.93
N PHE A 675 34.57 2.79 20.32
CA PHE A 675 35.09 4.11 20.02
C PHE A 675 35.62 4.89 21.27
N ASP A 676 35.50 4.26 22.46
CA ASP A 676 35.85 4.89 23.75
C ASP A 676 35.14 6.24 23.95
N TRP A 677 33.93 6.36 23.46
CA TRP A 677 33.12 7.57 23.48
C TRP A 677 31.66 7.26 23.71
N ASP A 678 31.04 7.89 24.74
CA ASP A 678 29.64 7.67 25.08
C ASP A 678 28.71 8.63 24.33
N LEU A 679 27.99 8.07 23.37
CA LEU A 679 27.02 8.84 22.59
C LEU A 679 25.74 9.22 23.42
N ARG A 680 25.51 8.57 24.58
CA ARG A 680 24.38 8.88 25.47
C ARG A 680 24.42 10.31 25.98
N GLU A 681 25.58 10.92 26.14
CA GLU A 681 25.73 12.29 26.58
C GLU A 681 25.08 13.30 25.63
N TYR A 682 25.05 12.97 24.34
CA TYR A 682 24.47 13.84 23.31
C TYR A 682 22.96 13.59 23.05
N ILE A 683 22.47 12.37 23.26
CA ILE A 683 21.08 11.98 22.92
C ILE A 683 20.04 12.90 23.57
N PRO A 684 20.09 13.25 24.88
CA PRO A 684 19.07 14.12 25.49
C PRO A 684 19.05 15.51 24.86
N GLN A 685 20.22 16.11 24.61
CA GLN A 685 20.30 17.39 23.92
C GLN A 685 19.71 17.30 22.51
N TRP A 686 20.14 16.32 21.72
CA TRP A 686 19.69 16.11 20.35
C TRP A 686 18.17 15.86 20.27
N LEU A 687 17.59 15.14 21.23
CA LEU A 687 16.15 14.83 21.27
C LEU A 687 15.32 16.08 21.56
N HIS A 688 15.74 16.91 22.53
CA HIS A 688 14.98 18.07 23.02
C HIS A 688 15.40 19.42 22.40
N GLU A 689 16.51 19.47 21.67
CA GLU A 689 16.98 20.69 21.04
C GLU A 689 16.05 21.12 19.90
N ARG A 690 15.67 22.41 19.91
CA ARG A 690 14.96 23.10 18.84
C ARG A 690 15.93 23.72 17.87
N GLY A 691 15.52 23.81 16.63
CA GLY A 691 16.32 24.42 15.59
C GLY A 691 16.95 23.42 14.63
N VAL A 692 17.31 23.92 13.46
CA VAL A 692 18.06 23.18 12.43
C VAL A 692 19.55 23.44 12.65
N PRO A 693 20.40 22.42 12.56
CA PRO A 693 21.83 22.62 12.71
C PRO A 693 22.33 23.74 11.78
N LYS A 694 23.06 24.75 12.32
CA LYS A 694 23.62 25.86 11.55
C LYS A 694 24.57 25.42 10.43
N LEU A 695 24.97 24.14 10.40
CA LEU A 695 25.83 23.51 9.40
C LEU A 695 25.07 23.04 8.14
N LEU A 696 23.78 23.28 8.05
CA LEU A 696 22.95 22.95 6.88
C LEU A 696 22.76 24.13 5.91
N VAL A 697 23.34 25.29 6.23
CA VAL A 697 23.29 26.50 5.39
C VAL A 697 24.58 26.63 4.56
#